data_11d60863beefedb03e0f018fc08e0cdd
#
_entry.id   11d60863beefedb03e0f018fc08e0cdd
#
_cell.length_a   1.000
_cell.length_b   1.000
_cell.length_c   1.000
_cell.angle_alpha   90.00
_cell.angle_beta   90.00
_cell.angle_gamma   90.00
#
_symmetry.space_group_name_H-M   'P 1'
#
loop_
_entity.id
_entity.type
_entity.pdbx_description
1 polymer ?
#
loop_
_entity_poly.entity_id
_entity_poly.type
_entity_poly.pdbx_seq_one_letter_code
_entity_poly.pdbx_strand_id
1 'polypeptide(L)'
;MKNFKKIVLTIMLGVLVLLPSAVYAKTEVKTNEELKAATKNGGDIVLQNDITLKSALEIKGSNVIIDLNGKTITVDEKGYFDLFEGKLEFTGTGKIKDIRVRDKVASTIWVEGSNDKTAKDFSTLTIGENVTIETTQWGIALSNLDSQNKAYGVTLNFNGTLVSSAVDGGGITVFGNVKNDGKLDNAPVLNLSKTAKVIAEKGVTLYGAGIGEWNILGGEYTGESVIGIKSGKLVVNDGVFTATGEKKIGELYGNGMIATGSAIQIENNTGYAGNMEIVINGGTFNSNKGLSIYHYPPTDKQENALKSLVINGGTFNAKFKLLDNDNVTIEYGKFANEIIGYLKNGYIQSNTDGVYSVSNIIGNGAGLLINGKVNTDYVKPGEEVTISTMGSFELDSVEVTTSDDQKVTVKDNKFVMPNKLVRVNAKTTQLYDILFEPNENVEMTFTTGGKEAESVKAGAEVKFNYTPKAGYIVKKISLVNLDTNKEIEVKDNTFTMPGASVQMKVTLEKVASIIETSKPIEVAGGVDKTVAEDLSKVKVDNSKTGLAESVDLSKLDGVTENDNIEVTIKTSLTSYDKEKNVLVYDIKPYYSVNGTEKGIISNDALTKAVKIELPVPSNVTETHVKVTHKSGDKVIDTKSYEIKTRGEDKYIVLETNSFSTFELSFYTPTSVENPKTGDNIMAYVITLAGSVLIIGGAVVVLKKRFNH
;
A
#
# COMPACT_ATOMS: atom_id res chain seq x y z
N MET A 1 13.27 30.96 -21.83
CA MET A 1 13.00 32.11 -20.95
C MET A 1 11.58 32.02 -20.44
N LYS A 2 11.44 31.85 -19.11
CA LYS A 2 10.34 32.29 -18.22
C LYS A 2 8.90 31.97 -18.65
N ASN A 3 8.15 31.04 -18.03
CA ASN A 3 7.66 31.09 -16.66
C ASN A 3 7.16 29.71 -16.21
N PHE A 4 7.89 29.10 -15.32
CA PHE A 4 7.38 28.02 -14.47
C PHE A 4 6.58 28.69 -13.33
N LYS A 5 5.27 28.58 -13.34
CA LYS A 5 4.45 28.90 -12.16
C LYS A 5 4.41 27.69 -11.24
N LYS A 6 5.14 27.81 -10.13
CA LYS A 6 5.06 26.93 -8.97
C LYS A 6 3.63 26.95 -8.43
N ILE A 7 2.99 25.80 -8.41
CA ILE A 7 1.81 25.57 -7.57
C ILE A 7 2.38 25.26 -6.17
N VAL A 8 2.36 26.26 -5.32
CA VAL A 8 2.62 26.14 -3.89
C VAL A 8 1.35 25.60 -3.25
N LEU A 9 1.38 24.36 -2.79
CA LEU A 9 0.36 23.81 -1.89
C LEU A 9 0.48 24.53 -0.55
N THR A 10 -0.34 25.56 -0.34
CA THR A 10 -0.42 26.27 0.94
C THR A 10 -1.26 25.42 1.87
N ILE A 11 -0.62 24.67 2.75
CA ILE A 11 -1.26 24.13 3.95
C ILE A 11 -1.54 25.32 4.86
N MET A 12 -2.76 25.83 4.81
CA MET A 12 -3.27 26.73 5.83
C MET A 12 -3.49 25.92 7.11
N LEU A 13 -2.53 25.98 8.01
CA LEU A 13 -2.78 25.69 9.42
C LEU A 13 -3.66 26.83 9.95
N GLY A 14 -4.98 26.66 9.85
CA GLY A 14 -5.92 27.60 10.47
C GLY A 14 -5.78 27.51 11.98
N VAL A 15 -5.23 28.55 12.55
CA VAL A 15 -5.41 28.84 13.98
C VAL A 15 -6.91 28.91 14.21
N LEU A 16 -7.44 27.89 14.88
CA LEU A 16 -8.82 27.85 15.33
C LEU A 16 -8.97 28.95 16.41
N VAL A 17 -9.25 30.17 15.99
CA VAL A 17 -9.78 31.17 16.90
C VAL A 17 -11.17 30.66 17.28
N LEU A 18 -11.29 30.12 18.48
CA LEU A 18 -12.57 29.87 19.13
C LEU A 18 -13.24 31.24 19.35
N LEU A 19 -13.84 31.79 18.31
CA LEU A 19 -14.92 32.74 18.50
C LEU A 19 -16.07 31.92 19.13
N PRO A 20 -16.70 32.37 20.19
CA PRO A 20 -17.92 31.73 20.67
C PRO A 20 -18.89 31.77 19.50
N SER A 21 -19.10 30.62 18.83
CA SER A 21 -20.23 30.44 17.96
C SER A 21 -21.44 30.76 18.80
N ALA A 22 -22.13 31.85 18.49
CA ALA A 22 -23.45 32.08 19.02
C ALA A 22 -24.25 30.81 18.68
N VAL A 23 -24.55 30.02 19.67
CA VAL A 23 -25.46 28.88 19.53
C VAL A 23 -26.83 29.53 19.27
N TYR A 24 -27.13 29.75 18.01
CA TYR A 24 -28.50 30.09 17.63
C TYR A 24 -29.39 28.93 18.10
N ALA A 25 -30.36 29.26 18.99
CA ALA A 25 -31.29 28.26 19.46
C ALA A 25 -32.01 27.66 18.24
N LYS A 26 -31.85 26.34 18.02
CA LYS A 26 -32.57 25.63 16.94
C LYS A 26 -34.04 25.79 17.12
N THR A 27 -34.78 26.13 16.06
CA THR A 27 -36.22 26.24 16.08
C THR A 27 -36.83 24.85 15.99
N GLU A 28 -37.44 24.37 17.07
CA GLU A 28 -38.15 23.10 17.07
C GLU A 28 -39.53 23.26 16.39
N VAL A 29 -39.85 22.32 15.47
CA VAL A 29 -41.11 22.32 14.74
C VAL A 29 -41.78 20.97 14.80
N LYS A 30 -43.12 21.00 14.98
CA LYS A 30 -43.96 19.81 15.13
C LYS A 30 -45.07 19.69 14.07
N THR A 31 -45.35 20.81 13.39
CA THR A 31 -46.45 20.92 12.42
C THR A 31 -45.98 21.54 11.12
N ASN A 32 -46.76 21.36 10.07
CA ASN A 32 -46.51 21.96 8.76
C ASN A 32 -46.57 23.52 8.85
N GLU A 33 -47.47 24.06 9.64
CA GLU A 33 -47.62 25.52 9.84
C GLU A 33 -46.39 26.11 10.54
N GLU A 34 -45.87 25.41 11.58
CA GLU A 34 -44.64 25.81 12.26
C GLU A 34 -43.43 25.73 11.32
N LEU A 35 -43.35 24.65 10.51
CA LEU A 35 -42.27 24.53 9.51
C LEU A 35 -42.30 25.68 8.50
N LYS A 36 -43.47 26.00 7.96
CA LYS A 36 -43.64 27.11 7.02
C LYS A 36 -43.36 28.47 7.64
N ALA A 37 -43.69 28.67 8.89
CA ALA A 37 -43.36 29.89 9.61
C ALA A 37 -41.85 30.00 9.88
N ALA A 38 -41.24 28.92 10.31
CA ALA A 38 -39.81 28.89 10.60
C ALA A 38 -38.97 29.14 9.34
N THR A 39 -39.30 28.54 8.20
CA THR A 39 -38.56 28.72 6.94
C THR A 39 -38.56 30.13 6.41
N LYS A 40 -39.60 30.93 6.67
CA LYS A 40 -39.67 32.35 6.31
C LYS A 40 -38.66 33.19 7.07
N ASN A 41 -38.36 32.80 8.31
CA ASN A 41 -37.43 33.53 9.18
C ASN A 41 -35.98 33.10 8.93
N GLY A 42 -35.77 31.96 8.32
CA GLY A 42 -34.48 31.35 8.17
C GLY A 42 -33.90 30.76 9.46
N GLY A 43 -32.71 30.20 9.39
CA GLY A 43 -32.00 29.62 10.54
C GLY A 43 -32.13 28.12 10.65
N ASP A 44 -31.72 27.57 11.81
CA ASP A 44 -31.68 26.14 12.07
C ASP A 44 -33.01 25.63 12.61
N ILE A 45 -33.59 24.67 11.92
CA ILE A 45 -34.89 24.05 12.24
C ILE A 45 -34.66 22.57 12.58
N VAL A 46 -35.29 22.08 13.62
CA VAL A 46 -35.24 20.67 14.01
C VAL A 46 -36.68 20.08 14.04
N LEU A 47 -36.87 19.02 13.31
CA LEU A 47 -38.17 18.33 13.34
C LEU A 47 -38.33 17.52 14.62
N GLN A 48 -39.47 17.71 15.28
CA GLN A 48 -39.86 16.93 16.45
C GLN A 48 -40.88 15.82 16.10
N ASN A 49 -41.61 15.99 15.02
CA ASN A 49 -42.60 15.03 14.51
C ASN A 49 -42.42 14.82 13.01
N ASP A 50 -43.03 13.72 12.51
CA ASP A 50 -43.30 13.60 11.09
C ASP A 50 -44.24 14.69 10.62
N ILE A 51 -43.99 15.28 9.45
CA ILE A 51 -44.79 16.41 8.92
C ILE A 51 -45.32 16.03 7.54
N THR A 52 -46.57 16.38 7.26
CA THR A 52 -47.12 16.27 5.89
C THR A 52 -47.21 17.65 5.26
N LEU A 53 -46.51 17.82 4.14
CA LEU A 53 -46.47 19.05 3.35
C LEU A 53 -47.50 18.93 2.22
N LYS A 54 -48.63 19.66 2.36
CA LYS A 54 -49.79 19.62 1.42
C LYS A 54 -49.81 20.79 0.41
N SER A 55 -48.90 21.74 0.53
CA SER A 55 -48.72 22.86 -0.40
C SER A 55 -47.25 23.24 -0.44
N ALA A 56 -46.84 24.01 -1.42
CA ALA A 56 -45.46 24.42 -1.57
C ALA A 56 -44.85 24.98 -0.30
N LEU A 57 -43.63 24.57 -0.01
CA LEU A 57 -42.74 25.18 0.97
C LEU A 57 -41.73 26.05 0.22
N GLU A 58 -42.05 27.34 0.20
CA GLU A 58 -41.23 28.31 -0.51
C GLU A 58 -40.14 28.86 0.41
N ILE A 59 -38.89 28.78 -0.05
CA ILE A 59 -37.74 29.41 0.58
C ILE A 59 -37.31 30.55 -0.35
N LYS A 60 -37.45 31.78 0.12
CA LYS A 60 -37.21 32.95 -0.69
C LYS A 60 -36.37 33.98 0.07
N GLY A 61 -35.14 34.18 -0.37
CA GLY A 61 -34.22 35.16 0.22
C GLY A 61 -33.73 34.81 1.61
N SER A 62 -33.90 33.55 2.07
CA SER A 62 -33.52 33.10 3.42
C SER A 62 -32.54 31.92 3.35
N ASN A 63 -31.79 31.74 4.44
CA ASN A 63 -30.93 30.57 4.64
C ASN A 63 -31.55 29.66 5.69
N VAL A 64 -31.87 28.43 5.31
CA VAL A 64 -32.65 27.45 6.12
C VAL A 64 -31.85 26.16 6.19
N ILE A 65 -31.64 25.67 7.40
CA ILE A 65 -31.13 24.34 7.69
C ILE A 65 -32.26 23.53 8.35
N ILE A 66 -32.65 22.41 7.77
CA ILE A 66 -33.65 21.51 8.32
C ILE A 66 -32.98 20.22 8.77
N ASP A 67 -32.83 20.06 10.09
CA ASP A 67 -32.40 18.81 10.69
C ASP A 67 -33.63 17.88 10.78
N LEU A 68 -33.64 16.83 10.01
CA LEU A 68 -34.72 15.86 9.96
C LEU A 68 -34.87 15.07 11.26
N ASN A 69 -33.84 14.94 12.08
CA ASN A 69 -33.88 14.35 13.42
C ASN A 69 -34.59 12.98 13.47
N GLY A 70 -34.37 12.13 12.52
CA GLY A 70 -35.00 10.81 12.38
C GLY A 70 -36.46 10.85 11.89
N LYS A 71 -36.97 12.02 11.47
CA LYS A 71 -38.36 12.21 11.05
C LYS A 71 -38.53 12.17 9.54
N THR A 72 -39.78 12.07 9.11
CA THR A 72 -40.19 12.07 7.71
C THR A 72 -40.96 13.34 7.38
N ILE A 73 -40.60 14.02 6.30
CA ILE A 73 -41.45 14.99 5.63
C ILE A 73 -42.17 14.27 4.49
N THR A 74 -43.45 14.03 4.64
CA THR A 74 -44.30 13.48 3.57
C THR A 74 -44.79 14.62 2.69
N VAL A 75 -44.51 14.56 1.40
CA VAL A 75 -44.99 15.51 0.39
C VAL A 75 -46.23 14.92 -0.26
N ASP A 76 -47.32 15.63 -0.20
CA ASP A 76 -48.64 15.15 -0.64
C ASP A 76 -49.44 16.28 -1.30
N GLU A 77 -50.52 15.97 -1.96
CA GLU A 77 -51.41 16.91 -2.67
C GLU A 77 -50.65 17.89 -3.60
N LYS A 78 -50.49 19.14 -3.20
CA LYS A 78 -49.77 20.22 -3.91
C LYS A 78 -48.48 20.60 -3.23
N GLY A 79 -47.97 19.75 -2.34
CA GLY A 79 -46.67 19.96 -1.68
C GLY A 79 -45.51 19.84 -2.65
N TYR A 80 -44.48 20.59 -2.44
CA TYR A 80 -43.13 20.49 -3.01
C TYR A 80 -42.24 21.51 -2.29
N PHE A 81 -40.91 21.39 -2.49
CA PHE A 81 -39.97 22.40 -2.02
C PHE A 81 -39.62 23.32 -3.18
N ASP A 82 -39.66 24.62 -2.94
CA ASP A 82 -39.32 25.65 -3.91
C ASP A 82 -38.26 26.58 -3.33
N LEU A 83 -37.03 26.46 -3.82
CA LEU A 83 -35.93 27.32 -3.42
C LEU A 83 -35.69 28.37 -4.47
N PHE A 84 -36.01 29.61 -4.16
CA PHE A 84 -35.73 30.77 -4.96
C PHE A 84 -34.97 31.81 -4.14
N GLU A 85 -33.69 32.01 -4.46
CA GLU A 85 -32.80 32.89 -3.73
C GLU A 85 -32.58 32.46 -2.26
N GLY A 86 -31.34 32.15 -1.92
CA GLY A 86 -30.96 31.72 -0.57
C GLY A 86 -30.41 30.30 -0.51
N LYS A 87 -30.45 29.71 0.69
CA LYS A 87 -29.88 28.37 0.93
C LYS A 87 -30.88 27.48 1.64
N LEU A 88 -31.00 26.25 1.16
CA LEU A 88 -31.74 25.19 1.81
C LEU A 88 -30.80 24.01 2.04
N GLU A 89 -30.71 23.57 3.28
CA GLU A 89 -29.91 22.40 3.64
C GLU A 89 -30.79 21.43 4.44
N PHE A 90 -30.78 20.16 4.03
CA PHE A 90 -31.37 19.07 4.80
C PHE A 90 -30.22 18.30 5.48
N THR A 91 -30.31 18.16 6.80
CA THR A 91 -29.31 17.51 7.64
C THR A 91 -29.92 16.45 8.56
N GLY A 92 -29.08 15.83 9.37
CA GLY A 92 -29.51 14.75 10.27
C GLY A 92 -29.89 13.49 9.51
N THR A 93 -30.35 12.49 10.23
CA THR A 93 -30.92 11.28 9.65
C THR A 93 -32.42 11.49 9.43
N GLY A 94 -32.95 11.11 8.27
CA GLY A 94 -34.38 11.22 8.04
C GLY A 94 -34.77 11.11 6.56
N LYS A 95 -36.05 11.34 6.30
CA LYS A 95 -36.62 11.07 4.98
C LYS A 95 -37.51 12.21 4.48
N ILE A 96 -37.39 12.49 3.19
CA ILE A 96 -38.37 13.25 2.41
C ILE A 96 -39.09 12.22 1.53
N LYS A 97 -40.38 12.02 1.72
CA LYS A 97 -41.20 11.05 1.00
C LYS A 97 -42.29 11.72 0.20
N ASP A 98 -42.13 11.77 -1.11
CA ASP A 98 -43.14 12.34 -2.02
C ASP A 98 -44.05 11.22 -2.51
N ILE A 99 -45.33 11.30 -2.14
CA ILE A 99 -46.38 10.33 -2.48
C ILE A 99 -47.40 10.85 -3.48
N ARG A 100 -47.17 12.04 -4.04
CA ARG A 100 -48.13 12.65 -4.98
C ARG A 100 -48.33 11.75 -6.20
N VAL A 101 -49.56 11.72 -6.68
CA VAL A 101 -49.83 11.08 -7.98
C VAL A 101 -49.09 11.88 -9.08
N ARG A 102 -48.35 11.19 -9.93
CA ARG A 102 -47.61 11.82 -11.02
C ARG A 102 -48.54 12.53 -12.00
N ASP A 103 -48.54 13.84 -12.01
CA ASP A 103 -49.21 14.68 -12.99
C ASP A 103 -48.19 15.60 -13.63
N LYS A 104 -47.89 15.36 -14.90
CA LYS A 104 -46.98 16.09 -15.77
C LYS A 104 -45.85 16.86 -15.07
N VAL A 105 -44.68 16.78 -15.51
CA VAL A 105 -43.44 17.50 -15.10
C VAL A 105 -43.51 18.14 -13.69
N ALA A 106 -43.53 17.33 -12.63
CA ALA A 106 -43.40 17.81 -11.26
C ALA A 106 -42.08 17.27 -10.65
N SER A 107 -41.50 18.03 -9.78
CA SER A 107 -40.31 17.61 -8.98
C SER A 107 -40.62 17.73 -7.49
N THR A 108 -39.94 16.95 -6.69
CA THR A 108 -40.06 17.03 -5.23
C THR A 108 -39.40 18.31 -4.72
N ILE A 109 -38.26 18.65 -5.29
CA ILE A 109 -37.50 19.87 -4.97
C ILE A 109 -37.18 20.63 -6.26
N TRP A 110 -37.57 21.89 -6.27
CA TRP A 110 -37.21 22.85 -7.29
C TRP A 110 -36.14 23.79 -6.77
N VAL A 111 -35.11 24.08 -7.59
CA VAL A 111 -34.08 25.05 -7.27
C VAL A 111 -34.00 26.04 -8.46
N GLU A 112 -34.54 27.22 -8.27
CA GLU A 112 -34.57 28.26 -9.29
C GLU A 112 -33.29 29.12 -9.24
N GLY A 113 -32.84 29.55 -10.40
CA GLY A 113 -31.75 30.50 -10.58
C GLY A 113 -32.19 31.92 -10.82
N SER A 114 -31.22 32.80 -10.98
CA SER A 114 -31.43 34.20 -11.38
C SER A 114 -31.57 34.35 -12.91
N ASN A 115 -32.26 35.43 -13.33
CA ASN A 115 -32.22 35.91 -14.69
C ASN A 115 -30.94 36.69 -15.03
N ASP A 116 -30.25 37.17 -13.97
CA ASP A 116 -29.02 37.94 -14.13
C ASP A 116 -27.85 36.97 -14.33
N LYS A 117 -27.22 37.07 -15.51
CA LYS A 117 -26.04 36.27 -15.88
C LYS A 117 -24.86 36.48 -14.97
N THR A 118 -24.82 37.57 -14.20
CA THR A 118 -23.75 37.86 -13.23
C THR A 118 -24.00 37.30 -11.85
N ALA A 119 -25.20 36.77 -11.59
CA ALA A 119 -25.60 36.22 -10.30
C ALA A 119 -24.72 35.01 -9.95
N LYS A 120 -24.18 35.04 -8.74
CA LYS A 120 -23.42 33.99 -8.11
C LYS A 120 -24.12 33.61 -6.79
N ASP A 121 -24.07 32.32 -6.46
CA ASP A 121 -24.61 31.80 -5.19
C ASP A 121 -26.07 32.25 -4.94
N PHE A 122 -26.86 32.36 -5.99
CA PHE A 122 -28.24 32.81 -5.89
C PHE A 122 -29.13 31.83 -5.16
N SER A 123 -29.02 30.53 -5.49
CA SER A 123 -29.71 29.45 -4.78
C SER A 123 -28.76 28.30 -4.52
N THR A 124 -28.70 27.83 -3.29
CA THR A 124 -27.88 26.66 -2.91
C THR A 124 -28.75 25.62 -2.20
N LEU A 125 -28.84 24.42 -2.76
CA LEU A 125 -29.43 23.25 -2.11
C LEU A 125 -28.34 22.31 -1.65
N THR A 126 -28.39 21.89 -0.38
CA THR A 126 -27.54 20.84 0.16
C THR A 126 -28.37 19.69 0.71
N ILE A 127 -28.08 18.47 0.27
CA ILE A 127 -28.65 17.23 0.80
C ILE A 127 -27.57 16.49 1.57
N GLY A 128 -27.77 16.35 2.87
CA GLY A 128 -26.83 15.69 3.77
C GLY A 128 -26.75 14.18 3.55
N GLU A 129 -25.66 13.58 3.99
CA GLU A 129 -25.29 12.17 3.74
C GLU A 129 -26.36 11.17 4.23
N ASN A 130 -26.98 11.44 5.38
CA ASN A 130 -27.97 10.55 5.98
C ASN A 130 -29.43 10.91 5.64
N VAL A 131 -29.61 11.78 4.64
CA VAL A 131 -30.93 12.19 4.15
C VAL A 131 -31.33 11.32 2.98
N THR A 132 -32.55 10.76 3.05
CA THR A 132 -33.12 9.96 1.97
C THR A 132 -34.32 10.68 1.35
N ILE A 133 -34.32 10.81 0.04
CA ILE A 133 -35.45 11.31 -0.75
C ILE A 133 -36.07 10.13 -1.50
N GLU A 134 -37.31 9.78 -1.20
CA GLU A 134 -38.12 8.81 -1.97
C GLU A 134 -39.23 9.56 -2.68
N THR A 135 -39.38 9.38 -3.97
CA THR A 135 -40.33 10.16 -4.75
C THR A 135 -40.99 9.37 -5.87
N THR A 136 -42.26 9.67 -6.12
CA THR A 136 -43.01 9.27 -7.32
C THR A 136 -42.88 10.30 -8.44
N GLN A 137 -42.21 11.42 -8.16
CA GLN A 137 -41.93 12.51 -9.10
C GLN A 137 -40.49 12.48 -9.56
N TRP A 138 -40.06 13.45 -10.36
CA TRP A 138 -38.66 13.74 -10.51
C TRP A 138 -38.08 14.20 -9.16
N GLY A 139 -36.88 13.81 -8.85
CA GLY A 139 -36.33 14.11 -7.53
C GLY A 139 -36.03 15.59 -7.34
N ILE A 140 -34.94 16.05 -7.96
CA ILE A 140 -34.46 17.44 -7.87
C ILE A 140 -34.37 18.03 -9.26
N ALA A 141 -34.98 19.19 -9.44
CA ALA A 141 -34.92 19.97 -10.68
C ALA A 141 -34.24 21.31 -10.44
N LEU A 142 -33.22 21.58 -11.25
CA LEU A 142 -32.49 22.83 -11.23
C LEU A 142 -32.77 23.63 -12.47
N SER A 143 -32.82 24.96 -12.31
CA SER A 143 -33.21 25.91 -13.31
C SER A 143 -34.72 25.87 -13.64
N ASN A 144 -35.24 26.82 -14.38
CA ASN A 144 -36.64 27.15 -14.35
C ASN A 144 -37.56 26.33 -15.23
N LEU A 145 -38.77 26.04 -14.68
CA LEU A 145 -39.94 25.56 -15.39
C LEU A 145 -40.60 26.57 -16.34
N ASP A 146 -40.67 27.81 -15.91
CA ASP A 146 -41.56 28.81 -16.55
C ASP A 146 -40.96 29.56 -17.70
N SER A 147 -39.90 29.05 -18.27
CA SER A 147 -39.25 29.72 -19.37
C SER A 147 -38.16 30.74 -19.02
N GLN A 148 -37.19 30.72 -19.80
CA GLN A 148 -36.50 31.94 -20.17
C GLN A 148 -35.57 32.53 -19.09
N ASN A 149 -34.45 31.87 -18.90
CA ASN A 149 -33.27 32.51 -18.35
C ASN A 149 -33.09 32.59 -16.82
N LYS A 150 -33.82 31.84 -16.01
CA LYS A 150 -33.58 31.74 -14.54
C LYS A 150 -32.63 30.61 -14.22
N ALA A 151 -31.45 30.64 -14.79
CA ALA A 151 -30.53 29.53 -14.68
C ALA A 151 -29.25 29.83 -13.87
N TYR A 152 -28.98 31.11 -13.58
CA TYR A 152 -27.67 31.51 -13.09
C TYR A 152 -27.58 31.50 -11.57
N GLY A 153 -26.41 31.11 -11.07
CA GLY A 153 -26.08 31.13 -9.65
C GLY A 153 -26.71 30.01 -8.83
N VAL A 154 -27.00 28.85 -9.46
CA VAL A 154 -27.56 27.68 -8.76
C VAL A 154 -26.46 26.72 -8.38
N THR A 155 -26.48 26.22 -7.13
CA THR A 155 -25.57 25.18 -6.66
C THR A 155 -26.35 24.05 -5.99
N LEU A 156 -26.06 22.81 -6.37
CA LEU A 156 -26.50 21.61 -5.69
C LEU A 156 -25.29 20.89 -5.09
N ASN A 157 -25.31 20.66 -3.78
CA ASN A 157 -24.40 19.75 -3.08
C ASN A 157 -25.19 18.51 -2.64
N PHE A 158 -24.98 17.39 -3.29
CA PHE A 158 -25.74 16.18 -3.05
C PHE A 158 -24.85 15.09 -2.44
N ASN A 159 -25.14 14.71 -1.18
CA ASN A 159 -24.41 13.72 -0.45
C ASN A 159 -25.27 12.52 -0.02
N GLY A 160 -26.59 12.63 -0.13
CA GLY A 160 -27.58 11.68 0.39
C GLY A 160 -28.01 10.60 -0.60
N THR A 161 -29.17 10.03 -0.33
CA THR A 161 -29.83 9.03 -1.16
C THR A 161 -31.09 9.61 -1.81
N LEU A 162 -31.26 9.41 -3.13
CA LEU A 162 -32.46 9.74 -3.87
C LEU A 162 -32.95 8.51 -4.63
N VAL A 163 -34.22 8.16 -4.45
CA VAL A 163 -34.90 7.10 -5.19
C VAL A 163 -36.15 7.67 -5.83
N SER A 164 -36.16 7.73 -7.18
CA SER A 164 -37.32 8.16 -7.97
C SER A 164 -37.97 6.98 -8.68
N SER A 165 -39.26 6.78 -8.42
CA SER A 165 -40.11 5.83 -9.15
C SER A 165 -40.99 6.50 -10.21
N ALA A 166 -40.69 7.73 -10.60
CA ALA A 166 -41.38 8.44 -11.65
C ALA A 166 -41.38 7.64 -12.97
N VAL A 167 -42.56 7.47 -13.53
CA VAL A 167 -42.75 6.65 -14.75
C VAL A 167 -42.16 7.27 -16.01
N ASP A 168 -41.89 8.54 -15.97
CA ASP A 168 -41.32 9.35 -17.11
C ASP A 168 -39.96 9.95 -16.81
N GLY A 169 -39.23 9.37 -15.86
CA GLY A 169 -37.80 9.59 -15.69
C GLY A 169 -37.37 10.49 -14.53
N GLY A 170 -36.12 10.65 -14.37
CA GLY A 170 -35.40 11.70 -13.66
C GLY A 170 -35.18 11.54 -12.15
N GLY A 171 -33.92 11.38 -11.78
CA GLY A 171 -33.43 11.60 -10.42
C GLY A 171 -33.09 13.07 -10.19
N ILE A 172 -31.98 13.54 -10.79
CA ILE A 172 -31.53 14.93 -10.73
C ILE A 172 -31.49 15.49 -12.15
N THR A 173 -32.09 16.65 -12.36
CA THR A 173 -32.28 17.23 -13.71
C THR A 173 -31.86 18.70 -13.73
N VAL A 174 -31.11 19.09 -14.75
CA VAL A 174 -30.96 20.52 -15.16
C VAL A 174 -31.84 20.79 -16.35
N PHE A 175 -32.77 21.69 -16.19
CA PHE A 175 -33.74 22.02 -17.28
C PHE A 175 -33.10 22.74 -18.47
N GLY A 176 -33.55 22.42 -19.66
CA GLY A 176 -32.91 22.81 -20.92
C GLY A 176 -33.47 24.02 -21.65
N ASN A 177 -34.41 24.75 -21.07
CA ASN A 177 -35.07 25.85 -21.76
C ASN A 177 -34.26 27.15 -21.82
N VAL A 178 -33.03 27.14 -21.31
CA VAL A 178 -32.18 28.32 -21.35
C VAL A 178 -31.52 28.40 -22.71
N LYS A 179 -31.89 29.35 -23.53
CA LYS A 179 -31.10 29.81 -24.67
C LYS A 179 -29.84 30.47 -24.15
N ASN A 180 -28.83 29.68 -23.99
CA ASN A 180 -27.60 30.15 -23.46
C ASN A 180 -26.62 30.36 -24.62
N ASP A 181 -25.73 31.31 -24.45
CA ASP A 181 -24.70 31.66 -25.42
C ASP A 181 -23.52 30.68 -25.44
N GLY A 182 -23.68 29.48 -24.84
CA GLY A 182 -22.66 28.46 -24.76
C GLY A 182 -21.61 28.69 -23.67
N LYS A 183 -21.82 29.68 -22.78
CA LYS A 183 -20.88 30.00 -21.70
C LYS A 183 -21.29 29.34 -20.41
N LEU A 184 -20.30 28.83 -19.69
CA LEU A 184 -20.47 28.24 -18.38
C LEU A 184 -20.46 29.27 -17.23
N ASP A 185 -20.32 30.57 -17.53
CA ASP A 185 -20.26 31.62 -16.52
C ASP A 185 -21.53 31.64 -15.67
N ASN A 186 -21.38 31.31 -14.38
CA ASN A 186 -22.48 31.22 -13.42
C ASN A 186 -23.59 30.23 -13.77
N ALA A 187 -23.36 29.28 -14.66
CA ALA A 187 -24.27 28.16 -14.92
C ALA A 187 -24.49 27.30 -13.64
N PRO A 188 -25.55 26.50 -13.58
CA PRO A 188 -25.76 25.56 -12.46
C PRO A 188 -24.54 24.68 -12.19
N VAL A 189 -24.16 24.55 -10.93
CA VAL A 189 -23.09 23.69 -10.47
C VAL A 189 -23.66 22.55 -9.64
N LEU A 190 -23.36 21.32 -9.99
CA LEU A 190 -23.82 20.13 -9.28
C LEU A 190 -22.61 19.38 -8.76
N ASN A 191 -22.49 19.29 -7.44
CA ASN A 191 -21.45 18.55 -6.75
C ASN A 191 -22.06 17.29 -6.13
N LEU A 192 -21.75 16.14 -6.68
CA LEU A 192 -22.19 14.85 -6.18
C LEU A 192 -21.02 14.17 -5.44
N SER A 193 -21.21 13.91 -4.16
CA SER A 193 -20.14 13.39 -3.30
C SER A 193 -19.90 11.88 -3.49
N LYS A 194 -18.95 11.35 -2.77
CA LYS A 194 -18.67 9.90 -2.74
C LYS A 194 -19.77 9.07 -2.07
N THR A 195 -20.59 9.70 -1.23
CA THR A 195 -21.71 9.06 -0.53
C THR A 195 -23.02 9.17 -1.29
N ALA A 196 -23.05 9.98 -2.35
CA ALA A 196 -24.24 10.18 -3.17
C ALA A 196 -24.75 8.85 -3.76
N LYS A 197 -26.08 8.63 -3.60
CA LYS A 197 -26.75 7.50 -4.21
C LYS A 197 -28.01 7.96 -4.90
N VAL A 198 -28.09 7.79 -6.21
CA VAL A 198 -29.26 8.19 -6.98
C VAL A 198 -29.78 7.02 -7.81
N ILE A 199 -31.05 6.71 -7.65
CA ILE A 199 -31.76 5.67 -8.38
C ILE A 199 -32.97 6.30 -9.08
N ALA A 200 -33.05 6.15 -10.39
CA ALA A 200 -34.26 6.46 -11.15
C ALA A 200 -34.74 5.20 -11.86
N GLU A 201 -35.93 4.71 -11.52
CA GLU A 201 -36.46 3.47 -12.12
C GLU A 201 -36.67 3.58 -13.63
N LYS A 202 -36.99 4.78 -14.12
CA LYS A 202 -37.23 5.08 -15.50
C LYS A 202 -36.45 6.30 -15.99
N GLY A 203 -36.19 6.36 -17.28
CA GLY A 203 -35.54 7.49 -17.93
C GLY A 203 -34.05 7.61 -17.61
N VAL A 204 -33.59 8.82 -17.36
CA VAL A 204 -32.17 9.15 -17.09
C VAL A 204 -32.00 9.61 -15.64
N THR A 205 -31.08 9.00 -14.94
CA THR A 205 -30.85 9.26 -13.49
C THR A 205 -30.29 10.67 -13.25
N LEU A 206 -29.28 11.07 -14.02
CA LEU A 206 -28.65 12.40 -13.99
C LEU A 206 -28.82 13.03 -15.37
N TYR A 207 -29.76 13.97 -15.51
CA TYR A 207 -30.15 14.51 -16.80
C TYR A 207 -29.76 15.98 -16.94
N GLY A 208 -28.73 16.24 -17.73
CA GLY A 208 -28.26 17.58 -18.11
C GLY A 208 -28.83 18.03 -19.43
N ALA A 209 -30.13 18.41 -19.47
CA ALA A 209 -30.75 18.96 -20.64
C ALA A 209 -30.26 20.39 -20.95
N GLY A 210 -30.08 21.21 -19.91
CA GLY A 210 -29.53 22.55 -19.97
C GLY A 210 -28.06 22.61 -19.65
N ILE A 211 -27.48 23.79 -19.82
CA ILE A 211 -26.09 24.03 -19.48
C ILE A 211 -25.89 23.91 -17.96
N GLY A 212 -24.89 23.18 -17.56
CA GLY A 212 -24.50 23.00 -16.18
C GLY A 212 -23.11 22.44 -16.06
N GLU A 213 -22.50 22.60 -14.90
CA GLU A 213 -21.24 21.96 -14.53
C GLU A 213 -21.51 20.84 -13.55
N TRP A 214 -21.28 19.61 -13.99
CA TRP A 214 -21.47 18.40 -13.20
C TRP A 214 -20.14 17.90 -12.65
N ASN A 215 -19.97 17.91 -11.34
CA ASN A 215 -18.79 17.44 -10.64
C ASN A 215 -19.15 16.18 -9.84
N ILE A 216 -18.89 15.01 -10.38
CA ILE A 216 -19.16 13.72 -9.74
C ILE A 216 -17.88 13.23 -9.08
N LEU A 217 -17.82 13.29 -7.75
CA LEU A 217 -16.65 12.89 -6.97
C LEU A 217 -16.61 11.38 -6.70
N GLY A 218 -17.76 10.71 -6.81
CA GLY A 218 -17.94 9.27 -6.58
C GLY A 218 -19.41 8.94 -6.45
N GLY A 219 -19.78 7.90 -5.70
CA GLY A 219 -21.16 7.52 -5.44
C GLY A 219 -21.71 6.40 -6.32
N GLU A 220 -22.99 6.10 -6.17
CA GLU A 220 -23.71 5.02 -6.87
C GLU A 220 -24.91 5.56 -7.63
N TYR A 221 -24.99 5.25 -8.90
CA TYR A 221 -26.03 5.77 -9.80
C TYR A 221 -26.63 4.64 -10.61
N THR A 222 -27.97 4.51 -10.55
CA THR A 222 -28.67 3.43 -11.26
C THR A 222 -29.93 3.96 -11.94
N GLY A 223 -30.16 3.55 -13.19
CA GLY A 223 -31.37 3.89 -13.94
C GLY A 223 -31.47 3.19 -15.28
N GLU A 224 -32.51 3.46 -16.09
CA GLU A 224 -32.56 2.94 -17.47
C GLU A 224 -31.36 3.43 -18.26
N SER A 225 -31.08 4.73 -18.20
CA SER A 225 -29.79 5.35 -18.53
C SER A 225 -29.31 6.14 -17.33
N VAL A 226 -28.00 6.30 -17.17
CA VAL A 226 -27.52 6.94 -15.93
C VAL A 226 -27.23 8.41 -16.13
N ILE A 227 -26.29 8.77 -16.97
CA ILE A 227 -25.94 10.17 -17.28
C ILE A 227 -26.42 10.48 -18.68
N GLY A 228 -27.24 11.50 -18.80
CA GLY A 228 -27.63 12.07 -20.10
C GLY A 228 -27.23 13.53 -20.17
N ILE A 229 -26.37 13.89 -21.13
CA ILE A 229 -25.87 15.26 -21.28
C ILE A 229 -26.14 15.79 -22.68
N LYS A 230 -26.70 17.01 -22.76
CA LYS A 230 -26.96 17.75 -24.01
C LYS A 230 -26.18 19.05 -24.07
N SER A 231 -25.70 19.55 -22.95
CA SER A 231 -24.97 20.82 -22.86
C SER A 231 -24.15 20.90 -21.57
N GLY A 232 -23.08 21.67 -21.57
CA GLY A 232 -22.30 21.99 -20.39
C GLY A 232 -21.07 21.10 -20.19
N LYS A 233 -20.67 20.97 -18.96
CA LYS A 233 -19.45 20.24 -18.58
C LYS A 233 -19.75 19.11 -17.62
N LEU A 234 -19.16 17.96 -17.89
CA LEU A 234 -19.23 16.80 -17.01
C LEU A 234 -17.82 16.40 -16.59
N VAL A 235 -17.58 16.33 -15.29
CA VAL A 235 -16.35 15.78 -14.71
C VAL A 235 -16.71 14.62 -13.81
N VAL A 236 -16.26 13.42 -14.15
CA VAL A 236 -16.44 12.22 -13.35
C VAL A 236 -15.08 11.83 -12.76
N ASN A 237 -14.94 11.96 -11.45
CA ASN A 237 -13.71 11.56 -10.78
C ASN A 237 -13.72 10.08 -10.35
N ASP A 238 -14.88 9.58 -9.91
CA ASP A 238 -15.09 8.20 -9.51
C ASP A 238 -16.60 7.89 -9.46
N GLY A 239 -16.99 6.67 -9.11
CA GLY A 239 -18.37 6.24 -8.91
C GLY A 239 -18.74 4.98 -9.68
N VAL A 240 -19.91 4.44 -9.38
CA VAL A 240 -20.48 3.28 -10.05
C VAL A 240 -21.76 3.68 -10.78
N PHE A 241 -21.77 3.54 -12.09
CA PHE A 241 -22.85 3.93 -12.99
C PHE A 241 -23.44 2.69 -13.64
N THR A 242 -24.65 2.30 -13.28
CA THR A 242 -25.30 1.07 -13.74
C THR A 242 -26.57 1.38 -14.54
N ALA A 243 -26.49 1.26 -15.85
CA ALA A 243 -27.64 1.33 -16.74
C ALA A 243 -28.33 -0.04 -16.83
N THR A 244 -29.62 -0.05 -16.56
CA THR A 244 -30.44 -1.28 -16.51
C THR A 244 -31.38 -1.42 -17.71
N GLY A 245 -31.62 -0.32 -18.45
CA GLY A 245 -32.55 -0.27 -19.56
C GLY A 245 -32.00 -0.86 -20.86
N GLU A 246 -32.90 -1.05 -21.80
CA GLU A 246 -32.59 -1.44 -23.17
C GLU A 246 -32.38 -0.19 -24.02
N LYS A 247 -31.67 -0.36 -25.13
CA LYS A 247 -31.54 0.71 -26.12
C LYS A 247 -32.90 1.00 -26.75
N LYS A 248 -33.55 2.07 -26.30
CA LYS A 248 -34.77 2.62 -26.92
C LYS A 248 -34.40 3.93 -27.58
N ILE A 249 -34.51 3.96 -28.91
CA ILE A 249 -34.29 5.18 -29.70
C ILE A 249 -35.65 5.66 -30.19
N GLY A 250 -35.98 6.91 -29.87
CA GLY A 250 -37.23 7.58 -30.32
C GLY A 250 -38.36 7.53 -29.29
N GLU A 251 -38.23 6.85 -28.14
CA GLU A 251 -39.19 6.95 -27.05
C GLU A 251 -38.77 8.11 -26.14
N LEU A 252 -39.57 9.17 -26.12
CA LEU A 252 -39.28 10.37 -25.32
C LEU A 252 -40.03 10.30 -23.99
N TYR A 253 -39.29 10.51 -22.94
CA TYR A 253 -39.82 10.84 -21.61
C TYR A 253 -40.07 12.35 -21.45
N GLY A 254 -40.49 12.80 -20.27
CA GLY A 254 -40.66 14.21 -19.99
C GLY A 254 -39.45 15.07 -20.33
N ASN A 255 -39.63 16.31 -20.74
CA ASN A 255 -38.58 17.28 -21.13
C ASN A 255 -37.61 16.78 -22.21
N GLY A 256 -38.12 16.01 -23.18
CA GLY A 256 -37.30 15.49 -24.28
C GLY A 256 -36.24 14.49 -23.88
N MET A 257 -36.38 13.87 -22.73
CA MET A 257 -35.47 12.83 -22.22
C MET A 257 -35.63 11.55 -23.06
N ILE A 258 -34.51 10.93 -23.40
CA ILE A 258 -34.43 9.64 -24.10
C ILE A 258 -33.61 8.71 -23.21
N ALA A 259 -34.02 7.46 -23.09
CA ALA A 259 -33.26 6.45 -22.39
C ALA A 259 -32.67 5.44 -23.37
N THR A 260 -31.34 5.46 -23.55
CA THR A 260 -30.64 4.59 -24.49
C THR A 260 -30.09 3.30 -23.85
N GLY A 261 -30.31 3.08 -22.55
CA GLY A 261 -29.72 1.99 -21.82
C GLY A 261 -28.22 2.16 -21.58
N SER A 262 -27.69 3.36 -21.73
CA SER A 262 -26.25 3.63 -21.61
C SER A 262 -25.87 4.22 -20.25
N ALA A 263 -24.66 3.91 -19.77
CA ALA A 263 -24.16 4.54 -18.55
C ALA A 263 -23.91 6.03 -18.76
N ILE A 264 -23.40 6.41 -19.94
CA ILE A 264 -23.33 7.81 -20.39
C ILE A 264 -23.95 7.89 -21.78
N GLN A 265 -24.95 8.76 -21.95
CA GLN A 265 -25.47 9.14 -23.22
C GLN A 265 -25.18 10.61 -23.50
N ILE A 266 -24.65 10.89 -24.69
CA ILE A 266 -24.33 12.22 -25.19
C ILE A 266 -25.31 12.50 -26.30
N GLU A 267 -26.03 13.61 -26.23
CA GLU A 267 -27.06 13.93 -27.16
C GLU A 267 -26.83 15.32 -27.79
N ASN A 268 -26.73 15.36 -29.10
CA ASN A 268 -26.82 16.62 -29.82
C ASN A 268 -28.29 17.02 -30.01
N ASN A 269 -28.66 18.21 -29.59
CA ASN A 269 -30.02 18.69 -29.72
C ASN A 269 -30.04 20.15 -30.18
N THR A 270 -30.89 20.44 -31.18
CA THR A 270 -31.06 21.78 -31.81
C THR A 270 -31.57 22.84 -30.84
N GLY A 271 -32.31 22.46 -29.82
CA GLY A 271 -32.93 23.39 -28.88
C GLY A 271 -32.00 23.94 -27.83
N TYR A 272 -30.85 23.28 -27.62
CA TYR A 272 -29.91 23.60 -26.55
C TYR A 272 -28.63 24.14 -27.16
N ALA A 273 -28.37 25.41 -26.92
CA ALA A 273 -27.10 25.99 -27.30
C ALA A 273 -26.04 25.51 -26.33
N GLY A 274 -24.95 25.04 -26.82
CA GLY A 274 -23.82 24.79 -25.93
C GLY A 274 -22.93 23.65 -26.33
N ASN A 275 -21.68 23.87 -26.01
CA ASN A 275 -20.66 22.90 -26.18
C ASN A 275 -20.70 21.91 -24.98
N MET A 276 -20.43 20.67 -25.26
CA MET A 276 -20.26 19.67 -24.22
C MET A 276 -18.76 19.39 -24.05
N GLU A 277 -18.31 19.46 -22.83
CA GLU A 277 -16.96 19.04 -22.45
C GLU A 277 -17.08 17.94 -21.40
N ILE A 278 -16.50 16.78 -21.66
CA ILE A 278 -16.60 15.61 -20.78
C ILE A 278 -15.20 15.16 -20.39
N VAL A 279 -14.96 15.04 -19.08
CA VAL A 279 -13.72 14.52 -18.51
C VAL A 279 -14.05 13.36 -17.56
N ILE A 280 -13.51 12.20 -17.84
CA ILE A 280 -13.65 11.00 -17.01
C ILE A 280 -12.29 10.64 -16.42
N ASN A 281 -12.13 10.86 -15.12
CA ASN A 281 -10.90 10.56 -14.40
C ASN A 281 -10.91 9.15 -13.77
N GLY A 282 -12.09 8.57 -13.59
CA GLY A 282 -12.28 7.26 -12.98
C GLY A 282 -13.74 6.81 -13.01
N GLY A 283 -14.05 5.77 -12.25
CA GLY A 283 -15.38 5.21 -12.13
C GLY A 283 -15.58 3.91 -12.90
N THR A 284 -16.71 3.25 -12.65
CA THR A 284 -17.12 2.01 -13.29
C THR A 284 -18.44 2.20 -14.02
N PHE A 285 -18.44 1.96 -15.33
CA PHE A 285 -19.56 2.23 -16.22
C PHE A 285 -20.12 0.90 -16.73
N ASN A 286 -21.26 0.51 -16.15
CA ASN A 286 -21.96 -0.73 -16.46
C ASN A 286 -23.18 -0.45 -17.34
N SER A 287 -23.42 -1.30 -18.31
CA SER A 287 -24.69 -1.37 -19.00
C SER A 287 -25.07 -2.82 -19.22
N ASN A 288 -26.27 -3.21 -18.80
CA ASN A 288 -26.75 -4.58 -18.92
C ASN A 288 -27.11 -4.95 -20.36
N LYS A 289 -27.68 -4.00 -21.11
CA LYS A 289 -28.23 -4.22 -22.46
C LYS A 289 -27.87 -3.14 -23.47
N GLY A 290 -27.22 -2.07 -23.06
CA GLY A 290 -26.81 -0.94 -23.88
C GLY A 290 -25.31 -0.78 -23.98
N LEU A 291 -24.85 0.47 -23.90
CA LEU A 291 -23.46 0.85 -24.06
C LEU A 291 -22.92 1.53 -22.80
N SER A 292 -21.62 1.47 -22.58
CA SER A 292 -20.98 2.27 -21.53
C SER A 292 -21.06 3.76 -21.86
N ILE A 293 -20.73 4.12 -23.11
CA ILE A 293 -20.88 5.49 -23.64
C ILE A 293 -21.57 5.38 -25.00
N TYR A 294 -22.57 6.19 -25.18
CA TYR A 294 -23.25 6.31 -26.46
C TYR A 294 -23.44 7.78 -26.87
N HIS A 295 -22.74 8.20 -27.91
CA HIS A 295 -23.05 9.47 -28.56
C HIS A 295 -24.16 9.26 -29.56
N TYR A 296 -25.32 9.79 -29.23
CA TYR A 296 -26.53 9.71 -30.06
C TYR A 296 -26.39 10.65 -31.29
N PRO A 297 -26.53 10.15 -32.51
CA PRO A 297 -26.40 10.99 -33.72
C PRO A 297 -27.44 12.09 -33.71
N PRO A 298 -27.10 13.30 -34.20
CA PRO A 298 -28.04 14.38 -34.32
C PRO A 298 -29.18 13.98 -35.26
N THR A 299 -30.42 14.29 -34.84
CA THR A 299 -31.63 13.98 -35.64
C THR A 299 -31.77 14.85 -36.87
N ASP A 300 -31.17 16.05 -36.84
CA ASP A 300 -31.22 17.02 -37.93
C ASP A 300 -29.82 17.55 -38.21
N LYS A 301 -29.23 17.41 -39.27
CA LYS A 301 -27.97 17.96 -39.83
C LYS A 301 -27.17 18.98 -38.97
N GLN A 302 -27.17 18.77 -37.65
CA GLN A 302 -26.53 19.67 -36.71
C GLN A 302 -25.04 19.41 -36.61
N GLU A 303 -24.31 20.46 -36.31
CA GLU A 303 -22.91 20.35 -35.90
C GLU A 303 -22.80 19.57 -34.61
N ASN A 304 -21.75 18.77 -34.52
CA ASN A 304 -21.42 18.05 -33.30
C ASN A 304 -21.17 19.03 -32.15
N ALA A 305 -22.01 18.97 -31.13
CA ALA A 305 -21.87 19.81 -29.92
C ALA A 305 -20.81 19.30 -28.93
N LEU A 306 -20.30 18.08 -29.09
CA LEU A 306 -19.23 17.56 -28.27
C LEU A 306 -17.89 18.20 -28.64
N LYS A 307 -17.39 19.08 -27.80
CA LYS A 307 -16.09 19.75 -27.98
C LYS A 307 -14.93 18.84 -27.65
N SER A 308 -15.07 18.08 -26.54
CA SER A 308 -14.07 17.11 -26.13
C SER A 308 -14.64 16.04 -25.20
N LEU A 309 -14.15 14.83 -25.37
CA LEU A 309 -14.27 13.72 -24.41
C LEU A 309 -12.87 13.27 -24.06
N VAL A 310 -12.47 13.51 -22.82
CA VAL A 310 -11.17 13.08 -22.31
C VAL A 310 -11.37 11.98 -21.26
N ILE A 311 -10.77 10.83 -21.49
CA ILE A 311 -10.82 9.68 -20.57
C ILE A 311 -9.42 9.48 -19.99
N ASN A 312 -9.27 9.87 -18.74
CA ASN A 312 -8.04 9.73 -17.97
C ASN A 312 -8.03 8.46 -17.09
N GLY A 313 -9.14 7.69 -17.09
CA GLY A 313 -9.29 6.48 -16.29
C GLY A 313 -10.70 5.92 -16.37
N GLY A 314 -10.93 4.87 -15.57
CA GLY A 314 -12.22 4.22 -15.44
C GLY A 314 -12.28 2.84 -16.10
N THR A 315 -13.36 2.12 -15.78
CA THR A 315 -13.66 0.79 -16.32
C THR A 315 -15.00 0.81 -17.04
N PHE A 316 -14.98 0.48 -18.33
CA PHE A 316 -16.15 0.50 -19.21
C PHE A 316 -16.53 -0.94 -19.57
N ASN A 317 -17.45 -1.53 -18.79
CA ASN A 317 -17.82 -2.96 -18.87
C ASN A 317 -18.73 -3.31 -20.04
N ALA A 318 -19.26 -2.32 -20.76
CA ALA A 318 -19.96 -2.49 -22.03
C ALA A 318 -19.24 -1.70 -23.13
N LYS A 319 -19.53 -2.05 -24.39
CA LYS A 319 -18.97 -1.32 -25.54
C LYS A 319 -19.37 0.15 -25.49
N PHE A 320 -18.61 1.01 -26.13
CA PHE A 320 -19.00 2.38 -26.41
C PHE A 320 -19.18 2.63 -27.92
N LYS A 321 -19.99 3.60 -28.25
CA LYS A 321 -20.20 4.06 -29.62
C LYS A 321 -20.19 5.58 -29.67
N LEU A 322 -19.23 6.10 -30.41
CA LEU A 322 -18.99 7.53 -30.66
C LEU A 322 -19.25 7.87 -32.12
N LEU A 323 -19.27 9.13 -32.48
CA LEU A 323 -19.34 9.58 -33.84
C LEU A 323 -17.93 9.75 -34.43
N ASP A 324 -17.80 9.58 -35.74
CA ASP A 324 -16.50 9.62 -36.44
C ASP A 324 -15.75 10.96 -36.28
N ASN A 325 -16.48 12.05 -36.05
CA ASN A 325 -15.94 13.40 -35.87
C ASN A 325 -15.86 13.84 -34.38
N ASP A 326 -16.04 12.91 -33.43
CA ASP A 326 -15.88 13.23 -32.02
C ASP A 326 -14.42 13.50 -31.69
N ASN A 327 -14.17 14.58 -30.95
CA ASN A 327 -12.85 14.88 -30.42
C ASN A 327 -12.64 14.10 -29.09
N VAL A 328 -12.03 12.93 -29.22
CA VAL A 328 -11.84 11.99 -28.10
C VAL A 328 -10.38 11.74 -27.86
N THR A 329 -9.99 11.76 -26.60
CA THR A 329 -8.65 11.38 -26.17
C THR A 329 -8.74 10.40 -24.99
N ILE A 330 -8.13 9.23 -25.14
CA ILE A 330 -8.02 8.24 -24.09
C ILE A 330 -6.57 8.18 -23.60
N GLU A 331 -6.36 8.51 -22.31
CA GLU A 331 -5.05 8.41 -21.68
C GLU A 331 -4.90 7.13 -20.88
N TYR A 332 -5.99 6.66 -20.22
CA TYR A 332 -6.01 5.43 -19.44
C TYR A 332 -7.43 4.89 -19.28
N GLY A 333 -7.58 3.62 -18.95
CA GLY A 333 -8.85 2.97 -18.67
C GLY A 333 -8.89 1.51 -19.14
N LYS A 334 -9.99 0.83 -18.81
CA LYS A 334 -10.30 -0.53 -19.28
C LYS A 334 -11.59 -0.53 -20.06
N PHE A 335 -11.62 -1.17 -21.22
CA PHE A 335 -12.70 -1.06 -22.20
C PHE A 335 -13.11 -2.43 -22.73
N ALA A 336 -14.39 -2.58 -23.05
CA ALA A 336 -14.95 -3.79 -23.67
C ALA A 336 -14.83 -3.82 -25.21
N ASN A 337 -14.22 -2.79 -25.83
CA ASN A 337 -13.96 -2.74 -27.27
C ASN A 337 -12.68 -1.96 -27.57
N GLU A 338 -12.21 -2.09 -28.81
CA GLU A 338 -11.01 -1.41 -29.29
C GLU A 338 -11.07 0.12 -29.10
N ILE A 339 -9.90 0.68 -28.75
CA ILE A 339 -9.71 2.10 -28.44
C ILE A 339 -8.63 2.77 -29.30
N ILE A 340 -8.02 2.03 -30.23
CA ILE A 340 -6.81 2.45 -30.95
C ILE A 340 -6.97 3.81 -31.65
N GLY A 341 -8.16 4.13 -32.16
CA GLY A 341 -8.44 5.41 -32.85
C GLY A 341 -8.55 6.63 -31.94
N TYR A 342 -8.57 6.41 -30.60
CA TYR A 342 -8.80 7.45 -29.58
C TYR A 342 -7.64 7.67 -28.65
N LEU A 343 -6.58 6.87 -28.80
CA LEU A 343 -5.43 6.93 -27.90
C LEU A 343 -4.68 8.25 -28.04
N LYS A 344 -4.20 8.74 -26.91
CA LYS A 344 -3.24 9.83 -26.89
C LYS A 344 -2.04 9.50 -27.78
N ASN A 345 -1.56 10.48 -28.52
CA ASN A 345 -0.49 10.28 -29.50
C ASN A 345 0.74 9.58 -28.88
N GLY A 346 1.15 8.48 -29.48
CA GLY A 346 2.28 7.66 -29.04
C GLY A 346 1.94 6.57 -28.02
N TYR A 347 0.70 6.50 -27.52
CA TYR A 347 0.26 5.38 -26.68
C TYR A 347 -0.23 4.23 -27.55
N ILE A 348 -0.22 3.03 -27.02
CA ILE A 348 -0.68 1.84 -27.70
C ILE A 348 -1.79 1.13 -26.92
N GLN A 349 -2.57 0.32 -27.60
CA GLN A 349 -3.58 -0.55 -27.00
C GLN A 349 -2.96 -1.89 -26.61
N SER A 350 -3.30 -2.37 -25.42
CA SER A 350 -3.16 -3.78 -25.05
C SER A 350 -4.52 -4.47 -25.00
N ASN A 351 -4.53 -5.78 -25.15
CA ASN A 351 -5.73 -6.62 -25.00
C ASN A 351 -5.37 -7.85 -24.18
N THR A 352 -6.10 -8.03 -23.10
CA THR A 352 -5.99 -9.23 -22.25
C THR A 352 -7.38 -9.80 -22.03
N ASP A 353 -7.63 -11.00 -22.56
CA ASP A 353 -8.91 -11.72 -22.44
C ASP A 353 -10.15 -10.90 -22.88
N GLY A 354 -9.99 -10.10 -23.93
CA GLY A 354 -11.06 -9.26 -24.46
C GLY A 354 -11.26 -7.92 -23.76
N VAL A 355 -10.45 -7.62 -22.77
CA VAL A 355 -10.39 -6.29 -22.13
C VAL A 355 -9.29 -5.47 -22.77
N TYR A 356 -9.66 -4.36 -23.37
CA TYR A 356 -8.75 -3.41 -23.98
C TYR A 356 -8.31 -2.36 -22.96
N SER A 357 -7.03 -2.06 -22.92
CA SER A 357 -6.46 -1.04 -22.05
C SER A 357 -5.39 -0.22 -22.77
N VAL A 358 -5.06 0.92 -22.20
CA VAL A 358 -3.97 1.77 -22.70
C VAL A 358 -2.65 1.26 -22.17
N SER A 359 -1.63 1.24 -23.03
CA SER A 359 -0.26 0.95 -22.68
C SER A 359 0.64 2.14 -23.02
N ASN A 360 1.38 2.63 -22.06
CA ASN A 360 2.38 3.67 -22.25
C ASN A 360 3.79 3.24 -21.77
N ILE A 361 3.93 1.97 -21.40
CA ILE A 361 5.21 1.38 -20.99
C ILE A 361 5.28 -0.05 -21.54
N ILE A 362 6.37 -0.38 -22.20
CA ILE A 362 6.65 -1.69 -22.75
C ILE A 362 7.93 -2.20 -22.12
N GLY A 363 7.84 -3.29 -21.37
CA GLY A 363 8.98 -4.00 -20.80
C GLY A 363 9.50 -5.08 -21.74
N ASN A 364 10.81 -5.16 -21.91
CA ASN A 364 11.48 -6.16 -22.68
C ASN A 364 12.70 -6.68 -21.91
N GLY A 365 12.64 -7.94 -21.52
CA GLY A 365 13.68 -8.61 -20.72
C GLY A 365 13.11 -9.82 -19.99
N ALA A 366 13.87 -10.91 -19.93
CA ALA A 366 13.44 -12.10 -19.21
C ALA A 366 13.35 -11.80 -17.70
N GLY A 367 12.23 -12.19 -17.07
CA GLY A 367 12.01 -11.97 -15.64
C GLY A 367 11.88 -10.50 -15.22
N LEU A 368 11.76 -9.55 -16.16
CA LEU A 368 11.62 -8.13 -15.86
C LEU A 368 10.33 -7.83 -15.10
N LEU A 369 10.45 -7.03 -14.05
CA LEU A 369 9.33 -6.47 -13.30
C LEU A 369 9.37 -4.93 -13.36
N ILE A 370 8.24 -4.34 -13.69
CA ILE A 370 8.03 -2.89 -13.65
C ILE A 370 7.04 -2.60 -12.53
N ASN A 371 7.45 -1.79 -11.55
CA ASN A 371 6.68 -1.56 -10.33
C ASN A 371 6.24 -2.86 -9.63
N GLY A 372 7.11 -3.89 -9.64
CA GLY A 372 6.87 -5.19 -9.05
C GLY A 372 5.91 -6.10 -9.82
N LYS A 373 5.53 -5.76 -11.06
CA LYS A 373 4.60 -6.52 -11.90
C LYS A 373 5.27 -6.97 -13.20
N VAL A 374 4.94 -8.17 -13.65
CA VAL A 374 5.41 -8.73 -14.95
C VAL A 374 4.88 -7.92 -16.13
N ASN A 375 3.62 -7.51 -16.05
CA ASN A 375 2.95 -6.72 -17.07
C ASN A 375 2.41 -5.45 -16.42
N THR A 376 3.05 -4.33 -16.69
CA THR A 376 2.58 -2.99 -16.33
C THR A 376 2.31 -2.27 -17.64
N ASP A 377 1.03 -2.06 -17.95
CA ASP A 377 0.63 -1.44 -19.21
C ASP A 377 0.65 0.08 -19.14
N TYR A 378 0.38 0.64 -17.97
CA TYR A 378 0.28 2.08 -17.79
C TYR A 378 0.89 2.56 -16.49
N VAL A 379 1.63 3.66 -16.59
CA VAL A 379 2.12 4.45 -15.45
C VAL A 379 1.82 5.91 -15.72
N LYS A 380 1.29 6.60 -14.73
CA LYS A 380 0.94 8.01 -14.88
C LYS A 380 2.18 8.86 -15.12
N PRO A 381 2.16 9.78 -16.11
CA PRO A 381 3.27 10.70 -16.34
C PRO A 381 3.65 11.48 -15.08
N GLY A 382 4.96 11.55 -14.78
CA GLY A 382 5.50 12.17 -13.58
C GLY A 382 5.66 11.23 -12.38
N GLU A 383 5.10 10.02 -12.41
CA GLU A 383 5.32 9.02 -11.38
C GLU A 383 6.68 8.34 -11.51
N GLU A 384 7.25 7.94 -10.38
CA GLU A 384 8.49 7.15 -10.34
C GLU A 384 8.19 5.70 -10.73
N VAL A 385 8.96 5.17 -11.66
CA VAL A 385 8.92 3.78 -12.10
C VAL A 385 10.13 3.05 -11.52
N THR A 386 9.87 1.92 -10.88
CA THR A 386 10.92 1.03 -10.36
C THR A 386 11.07 -0.18 -11.27
N ILE A 387 12.32 -0.49 -11.62
CA ILE A 387 12.68 -1.65 -12.43
C ILE A 387 13.35 -2.69 -11.52
N SER A 388 12.90 -3.93 -11.60
CA SER A 388 13.46 -5.06 -10.87
C SER A 388 13.31 -6.35 -11.68
N THR A 389 13.79 -7.44 -11.14
CA THR A 389 13.64 -8.76 -11.75
C THR A 389 12.94 -9.73 -10.78
N MET A 390 12.39 -10.80 -11.30
CA MET A 390 12.00 -11.97 -10.51
C MET A 390 13.23 -12.56 -9.82
N GLY A 391 13.03 -13.25 -8.69
CA GLY A 391 14.12 -13.83 -7.91
C GLY A 391 15.04 -14.80 -8.67
N SER A 392 14.54 -15.36 -9.77
CA SER A 392 15.32 -16.23 -10.67
C SER A 392 16.12 -15.48 -11.74
N PHE A 393 16.20 -14.16 -11.69
CA PHE A 393 16.95 -13.34 -12.65
C PHE A 393 17.70 -12.21 -11.94
N GLU A 394 18.92 -11.97 -12.37
CA GLU A 394 19.74 -10.79 -12.02
C GLU A 394 19.60 -9.74 -13.11
N LEU A 395 19.45 -8.46 -12.72
CA LEU A 395 19.42 -7.34 -13.67
C LEU A 395 20.85 -6.86 -13.96
N ASP A 396 21.33 -7.11 -15.17
CA ASP A 396 22.69 -6.70 -15.58
C ASP A 396 22.73 -5.24 -15.99
N SER A 397 21.76 -4.81 -16.79
CA SER A 397 21.65 -3.43 -17.26
C SER A 397 20.22 -3.13 -17.72
N VAL A 398 19.88 -1.85 -17.74
CA VAL A 398 18.60 -1.37 -18.26
C VAL A 398 18.80 -0.10 -19.07
N GLU A 399 18.12 -0.03 -20.21
CA GLU A 399 18.02 1.18 -21.03
C GLU A 399 16.55 1.51 -21.19
N VAL A 400 16.19 2.78 -21.00
CA VAL A 400 14.85 3.29 -21.18
C VAL A 400 14.85 4.35 -22.28
N THR A 401 13.99 4.17 -23.26
CA THR A 401 13.81 5.12 -24.38
C THR A 401 12.36 5.48 -24.57
N THR A 402 12.09 6.68 -25.03
CA THR A 402 10.76 7.11 -25.45
C THR A 402 10.42 6.60 -26.86
N SER A 403 9.16 6.72 -27.27
CA SER A 403 8.69 6.34 -28.62
C SER A 403 9.38 7.10 -29.78
N ASP A 404 10.01 8.23 -29.50
CA ASP A 404 10.85 9.01 -30.42
C ASP A 404 12.34 8.84 -30.14
N ASP A 405 12.74 7.69 -29.56
CA ASP A 405 14.11 7.23 -29.32
C ASP A 405 14.95 8.15 -28.42
N GLN A 406 14.32 9.02 -27.64
CA GLN A 406 15.03 9.83 -26.65
C GLN A 406 15.35 8.98 -25.42
N LYS A 407 16.59 9.04 -24.93
CA LYS A 407 16.99 8.32 -23.70
C LYS A 407 16.37 8.96 -22.47
N VAL A 408 15.81 8.11 -21.61
CA VAL A 408 15.32 8.48 -20.28
C VAL A 408 16.38 8.14 -19.24
N THR A 409 16.70 9.09 -18.38
CA THR A 409 17.70 8.88 -17.33
C THR A 409 17.17 7.87 -16.31
N VAL A 410 17.91 6.77 -16.11
CA VAL A 410 17.68 5.76 -15.08
C VAL A 410 18.73 5.92 -13.99
N LYS A 411 18.30 6.00 -12.74
CA LYS A 411 19.17 6.05 -11.57
C LYS A 411 18.67 5.04 -10.52
N ASP A 412 19.56 4.21 -10.00
CA ASP A 412 19.24 3.18 -8.99
C ASP A 412 18.04 2.30 -9.42
N ASN A 413 18.02 1.90 -10.70
CA ASN A 413 16.93 1.15 -11.35
C ASN A 413 15.57 1.86 -11.30
N LYS A 414 15.56 3.18 -11.27
CA LYS A 414 14.35 4.02 -11.25
C LYS A 414 14.43 5.12 -12.30
N PHE A 415 13.27 5.51 -12.81
CA PHE A 415 13.11 6.69 -13.66
C PHE A 415 11.76 7.36 -13.44
N VAL A 416 11.63 8.61 -13.86
CA VAL A 416 10.35 9.33 -13.84
C VAL A 416 9.66 9.13 -15.17
N MET A 417 8.39 8.66 -15.14
CA MET A 417 7.61 8.39 -16.33
C MET A 417 7.40 9.66 -17.16
N PRO A 418 7.89 9.73 -18.41
CA PRO A 418 7.61 10.86 -19.28
C PRO A 418 6.18 10.82 -19.82
N ASN A 419 5.71 11.94 -20.40
CA ASN A 419 4.39 12.01 -21.02
C ASN A 419 4.40 11.44 -22.47
N LYS A 420 5.00 10.25 -22.61
CA LYS A 420 5.14 9.51 -23.89
C LYS A 420 5.21 8.01 -23.57
N LEU A 421 4.94 7.18 -24.57
CA LEU A 421 5.26 5.75 -24.48
C LEU A 421 6.76 5.55 -24.25
N VAL A 422 7.11 4.67 -23.33
CA VAL A 422 8.50 4.27 -23.11
C VAL A 422 8.70 2.78 -23.37
N ARG A 423 9.91 2.45 -23.79
CA ARG A 423 10.43 1.08 -23.90
C ARG A 423 11.50 0.88 -22.86
N VAL A 424 11.30 -0.09 -21.99
CA VAL A 424 12.28 -0.52 -20.97
C VAL A 424 12.95 -1.78 -21.50
N ASN A 425 14.20 -1.67 -21.92
CA ASN A 425 15.01 -2.80 -22.39
C ASN A 425 15.96 -3.23 -21.27
N ALA A 426 15.67 -4.33 -20.63
CA ALA A 426 16.48 -4.91 -19.58
C ALA A 426 17.30 -6.08 -20.12
N LYS A 427 18.59 -6.08 -19.81
CA LYS A 427 19.46 -7.26 -19.98
C LYS A 427 19.50 -7.96 -18.64
N THR A 428 19.16 -9.23 -18.63
CA THR A 428 19.04 -10.03 -17.42
C THR A 428 19.78 -11.35 -17.58
N THR A 429 20.33 -11.82 -16.48
CA THR A 429 20.97 -13.15 -16.40
C THR A 429 20.10 -14.07 -15.55
N GLN A 430 19.81 -15.27 -16.06
CA GLN A 430 19.08 -16.28 -15.31
C GLN A 430 19.93 -16.83 -14.16
N LEU A 431 19.31 -16.94 -12.99
CA LEU A 431 19.86 -17.59 -11.81
C LEU A 431 19.25 -18.99 -11.66
N TYR A 432 20.03 -19.89 -11.11
CA TYR A 432 19.65 -21.26 -10.86
C TYR A 432 19.79 -21.58 -9.39
N ASP A 433 18.82 -22.29 -8.82
CA ASP A 433 18.74 -22.54 -7.39
C ASP A 433 19.69 -23.65 -6.95
N ILE A 434 20.21 -23.46 -5.74
CA ILE A 434 20.97 -24.49 -5.03
C ILE A 434 20.05 -25.03 -3.95
N LEU A 435 19.39 -26.15 -4.22
CA LEU A 435 18.49 -26.80 -3.30
C LEU A 435 19.27 -27.75 -2.38
N PHE A 436 19.02 -27.65 -1.11
CA PHE A 436 19.54 -28.59 -0.11
C PHE A 436 18.41 -29.51 0.33
N GLU A 437 18.63 -30.82 0.27
CA GLU A 437 17.67 -31.78 0.84
C GLU A 437 17.69 -31.63 2.37
N PRO A 438 16.59 -31.22 3.00
CA PRO A 438 16.55 -30.90 4.41
C PRO A 438 17.05 -32.06 5.26
N ASN A 439 18.02 -31.79 6.14
CA ASN A 439 18.54 -32.74 7.10
C ASN A 439 18.74 -32.02 8.43
N GLU A 440 17.97 -32.41 9.43
CA GLU A 440 17.99 -31.75 10.74
C GLU A 440 19.35 -31.90 11.49
N ASN A 441 20.19 -32.80 11.04
CA ASN A 441 21.45 -33.14 11.70
C ASN A 441 22.69 -32.53 11.00
N VAL A 442 22.50 -31.68 10.01
CA VAL A 442 23.57 -30.95 9.36
C VAL A 442 23.09 -29.55 8.92
N GLU A 443 23.87 -28.55 9.24
CA GLU A 443 23.68 -27.20 8.70
C GLU A 443 24.57 -27.05 7.48
N MET A 444 24.05 -26.37 6.44
CA MET A 444 24.78 -26.12 5.23
C MET A 444 24.62 -24.69 4.76
N THR A 445 25.70 -24.09 4.28
CA THR A 445 25.70 -22.75 3.70
C THR A 445 26.41 -22.77 2.35
N PHE A 446 25.93 -21.97 1.41
CA PHE A 446 26.51 -21.83 0.07
C PHE A 446 26.97 -20.41 -0.13
N THR A 447 28.13 -20.24 -0.76
CA THR A 447 28.69 -18.93 -1.06
C THR A 447 29.22 -18.85 -2.49
N THR A 448 29.06 -17.69 -3.10
CA THR A 448 29.71 -17.35 -4.37
C THR A 448 30.39 -15.98 -4.24
N GLY A 449 31.63 -15.86 -4.67
CA GLY A 449 32.42 -14.63 -4.48
C GLY A 449 32.51 -14.17 -3.02
N GLY A 450 32.42 -15.08 -2.05
CA GLY A 450 32.49 -14.80 -0.62
C GLY A 450 31.19 -14.30 0.02
N LYS A 451 30.07 -14.30 -0.71
CA LYS A 451 28.72 -13.94 -0.22
C LYS A 451 27.83 -15.16 -0.21
N GLU A 452 26.96 -15.27 0.78
CA GLU A 452 25.92 -16.30 0.79
C GLU A 452 24.99 -16.16 -0.41
N ALA A 453 24.61 -17.29 -1.01
CA ALA A 453 23.74 -17.35 -2.16
C ALA A 453 22.95 -18.65 -2.18
N GLU A 454 21.64 -18.55 -2.40
CA GLU A 454 20.73 -19.68 -2.61
C GLU A 454 20.50 -19.94 -4.10
N SER A 455 20.76 -18.96 -4.94
CA SER A 455 20.72 -19.06 -6.41
C SER A 455 21.85 -18.27 -7.03
N VAL A 456 22.42 -18.82 -8.11
CA VAL A 456 23.58 -18.24 -8.80
C VAL A 456 23.48 -18.44 -10.31
N LYS A 457 24.22 -17.65 -11.08
CA LYS A 457 24.32 -17.79 -12.54
C LYS A 457 25.08 -19.02 -12.96
N ALA A 458 24.78 -19.52 -14.14
CA ALA A 458 25.56 -20.60 -14.77
C ALA A 458 27.05 -20.21 -14.87
N GLY A 459 27.93 -21.18 -14.63
CA GLY A 459 29.38 -21.00 -14.66
C GLY A 459 29.97 -20.35 -13.41
N ALA A 460 29.17 -19.91 -12.44
CA ALA A 460 29.68 -19.41 -11.18
C ALA A 460 30.28 -20.54 -10.33
N GLU A 461 31.42 -20.24 -9.67
CA GLU A 461 31.98 -21.12 -8.66
C GLU A 461 31.20 -20.95 -7.36
N VAL A 462 30.71 -22.06 -6.83
CA VAL A 462 29.99 -22.12 -5.57
C VAL A 462 30.83 -22.90 -4.57
N LYS A 463 31.10 -22.29 -3.44
CA LYS A 463 31.71 -22.93 -2.27
C LYS A 463 30.63 -23.19 -1.24
N PHE A 464 30.68 -24.37 -0.63
CA PHE A 464 29.77 -24.68 0.47
C PHE A 464 30.54 -25.06 1.74
N ASN A 465 29.92 -24.78 2.88
CA ASN A 465 30.37 -25.26 4.17
C ASN A 465 29.25 -26.08 4.82
N TYR A 466 29.63 -27.05 5.58
CA TYR A 466 28.68 -27.89 6.31
C TYR A 466 29.14 -28.12 7.75
N THR A 467 28.19 -28.25 8.65
CA THR A 467 28.42 -28.52 10.07
C THR A 467 27.46 -29.61 10.53
N PRO A 468 27.92 -30.87 10.67
CA PRO A 468 27.09 -31.90 11.26
C PRO A 468 26.88 -31.63 12.75
N LYS A 469 25.70 -31.96 13.26
CA LYS A 469 25.44 -31.93 14.69
C LYS A 469 26.27 -32.98 15.45
N ALA A 470 26.48 -32.75 16.74
CA ALA A 470 27.15 -33.70 17.61
C ALA A 470 26.48 -35.09 17.49
N GLY A 471 27.28 -36.15 17.34
CA GLY A 471 26.81 -37.50 17.11
C GLY A 471 26.61 -37.91 15.66
N TYR A 472 27.04 -37.06 14.70
CA TYR A 472 26.96 -37.37 13.25
C TYR A 472 28.26 -37.02 12.55
N ILE A 473 28.65 -37.83 11.55
CA ILE A 473 29.71 -37.55 10.61
C ILE A 473 29.19 -37.59 9.20
N VAL A 474 29.78 -36.79 8.32
CA VAL A 474 29.42 -36.79 6.89
C VAL A 474 30.04 -37.99 6.21
N LYS A 475 29.20 -38.88 5.65
CA LYS A 475 29.65 -40.05 4.89
C LYS A 475 29.78 -39.78 3.39
N LYS A 476 28.82 -39.04 2.83
CA LYS A 476 28.80 -38.69 1.40
C LYS A 476 28.09 -37.35 1.21
N ILE A 477 28.64 -36.54 0.34
CA ILE A 477 27.96 -35.40 -0.26
C ILE A 477 27.77 -35.72 -1.74
N SER A 478 26.54 -35.58 -2.24
CA SER A 478 26.23 -35.73 -3.65
C SER A 478 25.50 -34.48 -4.13
N LEU A 479 25.84 -34.04 -5.32
CA LEU A 479 25.24 -32.90 -6.00
C LEU A 479 24.66 -33.37 -7.33
N VAL A 480 23.40 -33.10 -7.59
CA VAL A 480 22.68 -33.57 -8.77
C VAL A 480 22.13 -32.41 -9.58
N ASN A 481 22.34 -32.42 -10.87
CA ASN A 481 21.69 -31.51 -11.80
C ASN A 481 20.24 -31.93 -11.98
N LEU A 482 19.29 -31.05 -11.69
CA LEU A 482 17.86 -31.39 -11.68
C LEU A 482 17.24 -31.60 -13.06
N ASP A 483 17.81 -31.00 -14.11
CA ASP A 483 17.31 -31.18 -15.48
C ASP A 483 17.76 -32.51 -16.11
N THR A 484 18.98 -32.93 -15.78
CA THR A 484 19.60 -34.12 -16.40
C THR A 484 19.63 -35.32 -15.48
N ASN A 485 19.38 -35.14 -14.21
CA ASN A 485 19.50 -36.10 -13.12
C ASN A 485 20.89 -36.77 -13.03
N LYS A 486 21.94 -36.04 -13.43
CA LYS A 486 23.33 -36.50 -13.37
C LYS A 486 24.06 -35.91 -12.18
N GLU A 487 24.93 -36.71 -11.55
CA GLU A 487 25.83 -36.20 -10.52
C GLU A 487 26.82 -35.17 -11.11
N ILE A 488 27.07 -34.14 -10.31
CA ILE A 488 28.05 -33.07 -10.59
C ILE A 488 29.24 -33.30 -9.71
N GLU A 489 30.43 -33.17 -10.30
CA GLU A 489 31.68 -33.30 -9.55
C GLU A 489 31.82 -32.17 -8.53
N VAL A 490 32.12 -32.52 -7.30
CA VAL A 490 32.43 -31.63 -6.20
C VAL A 490 33.89 -31.82 -5.83
N LYS A 491 34.67 -30.73 -5.80
CA LYS A 491 36.08 -30.77 -5.43
C LYS A 491 36.37 -29.69 -4.38
N ASP A 492 37.01 -30.06 -3.29
CA ASP A 492 37.38 -29.14 -2.20
C ASP A 492 36.22 -28.26 -1.71
N ASN A 493 35.05 -28.88 -1.54
CA ASN A 493 33.79 -28.21 -1.18
C ASN A 493 33.38 -27.09 -2.18
N THR A 494 33.77 -27.23 -3.43
CA THR A 494 33.39 -26.32 -4.52
C THR A 494 32.80 -27.07 -5.70
N PHE A 495 31.94 -26.41 -6.45
CA PHE A 495 31.45 -26.88 -7.74
C PHE A 495 31.16 -25.68 -8.66
N THR A 496 31.13 -25.95 -9.96
CA THR A 496 30.69 -24.93 -10.93
C THR A 496 29.20 -25.11 -11.20
N MET A 497 28.44 -24.02 -11.05
CA MET A 497 26.98 -24.06 -11.29
C MET A 497 26.68 -24.38 -12.75
N PRO A 498 25.95 -25.46 -13.06
CA PRO A 498 25.50 -25.73 -14.42
C PRO A 498 24.41 -24.73 -14.83
N GLY A 499 23.99 -24.78 -16.10
CA GLY A 499 22.83 -24.03 -16.59
C GLY A 499 21.49 -24.66 -16.18
N ALA A 500 21.40 -25.14 -14.94
CA ALA A 500 20.24 -25.80 -14.35
C ALA A 500 20.30 -25.70 -12.82
N SER A 501 19.18 -25.76 -12.14
CA SER A 501 19.14 -25.87 -10.68
C SER A 501 19.74 -27.19 -10.22
N VAL A 502 20.32 -27.19 -9.04
CA VAL A 502 21.02 -28.36 -8.47
C VAL A 502 20.44 -28.72 -7.12
N GLN A 503 20.51 -30.01 -6.80
CA GLN A 503 20.13 -30.52 -5.50
C GLN A 503 21.34 -31.14 -4.80
N MET A 504 21.64 -30.64 -3.61
CA MET A 504 22.68 -31.20 -2.75
C MET A 504 22.04 -32.07 -1.69
N LYS A 505 22.64 -33.24 -1.49
CA LYS A 505 22.26 -34.22 -0.49
C LYS A 505 23.47 -34.61 0.34
N VAL A 506 23.31 -34.61 1.66
CA VAL A 506 24.31 -35.06 2.60
C VAL A 506 23.84 -36.37 3.25
N THR A 507 24.65 -37.40 3.14
CA THR A 507 24.43 -38.64 3.86
C THR A 507 25.28 -38.62 5.12
N LEU A 508 24.62 -38.74 6.27
CA LEU A 508 25.27 -38.78 7.56
C LEU A 508 25.34 -40.21 8.09
N GLU A 509 26.37 -40.45 8.84
CA GLU A 509 26.53 -41.65 9.64
C GLU A 509 26.43 -41.24 11.11
N LYS A 510 25.63 -41.97 11.90
CA LYS A 510 25.46 -41.69 13.33
C LYS A 510 26.69 -42.21 14.07
N VAL A 511 27.34 -41.32 14.81
CA VAL A 511 28.40 -41.67 15.74
C VAL A 511 27.80 -41.69 17.16
N ALA A 512 28.23 -42.55 18.04
CA ALA A 512 27.62 -42.76 19.34
C ALA A 512 27.53 -41.46 20.18
N SER A 513 26.67 -41.47 21.16
CA SER A 513 26.27 -40.29 21.95
C SER A 513 27.45 -39.48 22.49
N ILE A 514 27.48 -38.17 22.18
CA ILE A 514 28.41 -37.23 22.81
C ILE A 514 27.78 -36.72 24.10
N ILE A 515 28.52 -36.84 25.18
CA ILE A 515 28.17 -36.28 26.48
C ILE A 515 29.14 -35.15 26.79
N GLU A 516 28.63 -33.99 27.11
CA GLU A 516 29.43 -32.89 27.66
C GLU A 516 29.50 -33.04 29.18
N THR A 517 30.72 -33.01 29.71
CA THR A 517 30.96 -33.07 31.18
C THR A 517 31.68 -31.81 31.62
N SER A 518 31.37 -31.35 32.84
CA SER A 518 32.07 -30.21 33.46
C SER A 518 33.05 -30.69 34.51
N LYS A 519 34.22 -30.05 34.58
CA LYS A 519 35.17 -30.25 35.67
C LYS A 519 35.35 -28.95 36.45
N PRO A 520 35.61 -29.06 37.78
CA PRO A 520 35.99 -27.91 38.57
C PRO A 520 37.24 -27.22 37.99
N ILE A 521 37.33 -25.92 38.21
CA ILE A 521 38.50 -25.15 37.80
C ILE A 521 39.66 -25.56 38.68
N GLU A 522 40.77 -25.97 38.08
CA GLU A 522 42.00 -26.34 38.76
C GLU A 522 42.80 -25.08 39.08
N VAL A 523 43.47 -25.06 40.25
CA VAL A 523 44.37 -23.97 40.63
C VAL A 523 45.79 -24.51 40.74
N ALA A 524 46.70 -23.94 39.96
CA ALA A 524 48.10 -24.35 39.97
C ALA A 524 48.79 -23.98 41.27
N GLY A 525 49.72 -24.86 41.70
CA GLY A 525 50.49 -24.66 42.94
C GLY A 525 51.48 -23.51 42.84
N GLY A 526 51.10 -22.32 43.12
CA GLY A 526 51.88 -21.07 43.05
C GLY A 526 51.00 -19.84 43.07
N VAL A 527 49.69 -20.05 42.90
CA VAL A 527 48.68 -18.99 43.08
C VAL A 527 48.47 -18.73 44.56
N ASP A 528 48.28 -17.46 44.94
CA ASP A 528 47.97 -17.04 46.33
C ASP A 528 46.76 -17.85 46.86
N LYS A 529 47.01 -18.50 48.01
CA LYS A 529 46.04 -19.42 48.59
C LYS A 529 44.69 -18.76 48.91
N THR A 530 44.72 -17.51 49.30
CA THR A 530 43.51 -16.75 49.63
C THR A 530 42.66 -16.48 48.37
N VAL A 531 43.27 -16.21 47.24
CA VAL A 531 42.60 -16.03 45.96
C VAL A 531 42.06 -17.35 45.42
N ALA A 532 42.89 -18.42 45.57
CA ALA A 532 42.45 -19.75 45.17
C ALA A 532 41.20 -20.22 45.98
N GLU A 533 41.18 -19.96 47.28
CA GLU A 533 40.03 -20.25 48.16
C GLU A 533 38.81 -19.38 47.83
N ASP A 534 39.02 -18.13 47.48
CA ASP A 534 37.95 -17.20 47.08
C ASP A 534 37.30 -17.64 45.76
N LEU A 535 38.11 -17.87 44.72
CA LEU A 535 37.64 -18.32 43.41
C LEU A 535 36.96 -19.69 43.43
N SER A 536 37.43 -20.59 44.33
CA SER A 536 36.82 -21.93 44.49
C SER A 536 35.39 -21.90 45.06
N LYS A 537 34.99 -20.78 45.69
CA LYS A 537 33.65 -20.57 46.23
C LYS A 537 32.69 -20.02 45.20
N VAL A 538 33.21 -19.38 44.14
CA VAL A 538 32.38 -18.78 43.08
C VAL A 538 31.74 -19.90 42.25
N LYS A 539 30.43 -19.92 42.20
CA LYS A 539 29.66 -20.90 41.43
C LYS A 539 29.56 -20.48 39.98
N VAL A 540 30.25 -21.18 39.10
CA VAL A 540 30.15 -21.07 37.65
C VAL A 540 29.42 -22.29 37.08
N ASP A 541 28.60 -22.09 36.04
CA ASP A 541 27.90 -23.20 35.39
C ASP A 541 28.47 -23.44 33.99
N ASN A 542 29.36 -24.42 33.92
CA ASN A 542 29.96 -24.92 32.70
C ASN A 542 29.43 -26.32 32.32
N SER A 543 28.23 -26.68 32.77
CA SER A 543 27.61 -27.96 32.41
C SER A 543 27.10 -28.04 30.96
N LYS A 544 26.90 -26.90 30.34
CA LYS A 544 26.44 -26.76 28.93
C LYS A 544 27.17 -25.62 28.26
N THR A 545 28.42 -25.79 27.93
CA THR A 545 29.20 -24.77 27.22
C THR A 545 28.90 -24.73 25.71
N GLY A 546 28.25 -25.76 25.17
CA GLY A 546 28.04 -25.99 23.76
C GLY A 546 29.24 -26.68 23.08
N LEU A 547 30.19 -27.23 23.86
CA LEU A 547 31.34 -27.95 23.32
C LEU A 547 30.92 -29.18 22.53
N ALA A 548 29.99 -29.99 23.08
CA ALA A 548 29.48 -31.18 22.41
C ALA A 548 28.86 -30.90 21.04
N GLU A 549 28.26 -29.71 20.91
CA GLU A 549 27.62 -29.27 19.66
C GLU A 549 28.59 -28.59 18.68
N SER A 550 29.79 -28.24 19.15
CA SER A 550 30.78 -27.50 18.36
C SER A 550 31.90 -28.37 17.81
N VAL A 551 32.05 -29.60 18.27
CA VAL A 551 33.11 -30.50 17.86
C VAL A 551 32.79 -31.21 16.56
N ASP A 552 33.69 -31.11 15.56
CA ASP A 552 33.69 -31.92 14.36
C ASP A 552 34.36 -33.27 14.66
N LEU A 553 33.52 -34.28 14.83
CA LEU A 553 33.98 -35.63 15.18
C LEU A 553 34.90 -36.27 14.15
N SER A 554 34.77 -35.85 12.87
CA SER A 554 35.64 -36.38 11.82
C SER A 554 37.12 -36.00 11.97
N LYS A 555 37.41 -35.01 12.82
CA LYS A 555 38.75 -34.54 13.14
C LYS A 555 39.30 -35.07 14.46
N LEU A 556 38.56 -35.98 15.13
CA LEU A 556 39.01 -36.62 16.35
C LEU A 556 39.59 -38.00 16.02
N ASP A 557 40.81 -38.25 16.50
CA ASP A 557 41.47 -39.51 16.24
C ASP A 557 40.82 -40.66 17.04
N GLY A 558 40.64 -41.83 16.38
CA GLY A 558 40.17 -43.05 17.01
C GLY A 558 38.73 -43.06 17.43
N VAL A 559 37.88 -42.23 16.78
CA VAL A 559 36.43 -42.21 16.95
C VAL A 559 35.77 -43.10 15.91
N THR A 560 34.89 -43.99 16.33
CA THR A 560 34.07 -44.87 15.45
C THR A 560 32.60 -44.76 15.78
N GLU A 561 31.72 -45.25 14.89
CA GLU A 561 30.27 -45.10 14.98
C GLU A 561 29.57 -45.67 16.26
N ASN A 562 30.25 -46.48 17.00
CA ASN A 562 29.71 -47.09 18.21
C ASN A 562 30.34 -46.59 19.51
N ASP A 563 31.18 -45.56 19.43
CA ASP A 563 31.89 -45.06 20.60
C ASP A 563 31.06 -44.11 21.47
N ASN A 564 31.21 -44.20 22.78
CA ASN A 564 30.72 -43.18 23.68
C ASN A 564 31.79 -42.09 23.81
N ILE A 565 31.46 -40.89 23.34
CA ILE A 565 32.37 -39.76 23.36
C ILE A 565 31.98 -38.81 24.49
N GLU A 566 32.91 -38.53 25.32
CA GLU A 566 32.79 -37.54 26.38
C GLU A 566 33.72 -36.36 26.07
N VAL A 567 33.16 -35.16 26.04
CA VAL A 567 33.91 -33.91 25.81
C VAL A 567 33.86 -33.05 27.07
N THR A 568 34.97 -32.42 27.42
CA THR A 568 35.08 -31.59 28.62
C THR A 568 36.04 -30.43 28.41
N ILE A 569 35.75 -29.28 29.00
CA ILE A 569 36.68 -28.15 29.06
C ILE A 569 37.41 -28.23 30.42
N LYS A 570 38.74 -28.35 30.36
CA LYS A 570 39.60 -28.19 31.52
C LYS A 570 40.07 -26.74 31.57
N THR A 571 39.82 -26.10 32.71
CA THR A 571 40.21 -24.71 32.97
C THR A 571 41.15 -24.70 34.15
N SER A 572 42.34 -24.19 34.01
CA SER A 572 43.35 -24.09 35.06
C SER A 572 43.76 -22.64 35.29
N LEU A 573 43.60 -22.14 36.51
CA LEU A 573 44.18 -20.86 36.93
C LEU A 573 45.67 -21.06 37.14
N THR A 574 46.48 -20.45 36.27
CA THR A 574 47.96 -20.68 36.28
C THR A 574 48.71 -19.61 37.02
N SER A 575 48.22 -18.38 37.09
CA SER A 575 48.81 -17.31 37.89
C SER A 575 47.82 -16.21 38.25
N TYR A 576 48.15 -15.46 39.28
CA TYR A 576 47.49 -14.22 39.68
C TYR A 576 48.55 -13.19 40.06
N ASP A 577 48.61 -12.09 39.29
CA ASP A 577 49.43 -10.93 39.62
C ASP A 577 48.60 -9.93 40.44
N LYS A 578 48.85 -9.89 41.74
CA LYS A 578 48.11 -9.08 42.71
C LYS A 578 48.33 -7.58 42.52
N GLU A 579 49.52 -7.18 42.05
CA GLU A 579 49.86 -5.76 41.88
C GLU A 579 49.18 -5.19 40.65
N LYS A 580 49.06 -6.00 39.59
CA LYS A 580 48.43 -5.61 38.34
C LYS A 580 46.96 -6.04 38.23
N ASN A 581 46.49 -6.80 39.22
CA ASN A 581 45.14 -7.37 39.25
C ASN A 581 44.82 -8.20 37.99
N VAL A 582 45.73 -9.14 37.63
CA VAL A 582 45.62 -9.95 36.39
C VAL A 582 45.54 -11.44 36.76
N LEU A 583 44.50 -12.11 36.30
CA LEU A 583 44.33 -13.55 36.33
C LEU A 583 44.75 -14.17 35.00
N VAL A 584 45.42 -15.34 35.06
CA VAL A 584 45.79 -16.08 33.87
C VAL A 584 45.20 -17.48 33.91
N TYR A 585 44.35 -17.77 32.94
CA TYR A 585 43.76 -19.09 32.78
C TYR A 585 44.37 -19.82 31.57
N ASP A 586 44.69 -21.10 31.72
CA ASP A 586 44.93 -22.05 30.64
C ASP A 586 43.63 -22.85 30.43
N ILE A 587 43.05 -22.78 29.24
CA ILE A 587 41.75 -23.40 28.93
C ILE A 587 41.94 -24.31 27.72
N LYS A 588 41.57 -25.59 27.90
CA LYS A 588 41.72 -26.61 26.85
C LYS A 588 40.54 -27.54 26.80
N PRO A 589 39.96 -27.80 25.64
CA PRO A 589 38.93 -28.83 25.45
C PRO A 589 39.60 -30.21 25.28
N TYR A 590 39.04 -31.20 25.93
CA TYR A 590 39.47 -32.58 25.87
C TYR A 590 38.35 -33.49 25.41
N TYR A 591 38.72 -34.65 24.88
CA TYR A 591 37.75 -35.71 24.60
C TYR A 591 38.24 -37.05 25.11
N SER A 592 37.28 -37.88 25.46
CA SER A 592 37.47 -39.28 25.83
C SER A 592 36.61 -40.16 24.93
N VAL A 593 37.11 -41.33 24.62
CA VAL A 593 36.39 -42.37 23.87
C VAL A 593 36.22 -43.58 24.76
N ASN A 594 34.97 -44.00 25.02
CA ASN A 594 34.63 -45.11 25.89
C ASN A 594 35.30 -45.00 27.27
N GLY A 595 35.30 -43.80 27.88
CA GLY A 595 35.88 -43.52 29.19
C GLY A 595 37.40 -43.35 29.22
N THR A 596 38.10 -43.51 28.05
CA THR A 596 39.55 -43.30 27.94
C THR A 596 39.85 -41.95 27.33
N GLU A 597 40.53 -41.07 28.08
CA GLU A 597 40.97 -39.76 27.57
C GLU A 597 41.93 -39.93 26.41
N LYS A 598 41.64 -39.28 25.29
CA LYS A 598 42.43 -39.35 24.05
C LYS A 598 43.34 -38.14 23.88
N GLY A 599 42.96 -36.99 24.41
CA GLY A 599 43.73 -35.78 24.31
C GLY A 599 42.93 -34.50 24.13
N ILE A 600 43.63 -33.50 23.66
CA ILE A 600 43.04 -32.15 23.44
C ILE A 600 42.32 -32.11 22.09
N ILE A 601 41.16 -31.53 22.08
CA ILE A 601 40.43 -31.19 20.85
C ILE A 601 41.15 -30.00 20.21
N SER A 602 41.62 -30.16 18.98
CA SER A 602 42.32 -29.10 18.27
C SER A 602 41.35 -27.96 17.91
N ASN A 603 41.84 -26.72 17.82
CA ASN A 603 41.01 -25.56 17.53
C ASN A 603 40.33 -25.63 16.12
N ASP A 604 40.93 -26.35 15.17
CA ASP A 604 40.36 -26.58 13.85
C ASP A 604 39.24 -27.63 13.83
N ALA A 605 39.08 -28.37 14.91
CA ALA A 605 37.98 -29.29 15.12
C ALA A 605 36.75 -28.59 15.74
N LEU A 606 36.82 -27.31 16.04
CA LEU A 606 35.74 -26.54 16.63
C LEU A 606 35.04 -25.70 15.55
N THR A 607 33.79 -26.00 15.34
CA THR A 607 32.97 -25.39 14.28
C THR A 607 32.21 -24.15 14.73
N LYS A 608 32.00 -24.00 16.05
CA LYS A 608 31.29 -22.89 16.68
C LYS A 608 32.02 -22.40 17.92
N ALA A 609 31.75 -21.16 18.32
CA ALA A 609 32.22 -20.67 19.61
C ALA A 609 31.47 -21.35 20.76
N VAL A 610 32.19 -21.65 21.82
CA VAL A 610 31.65 -22.16 23.09
C VAL A 610 31.60 -21.06 24.14
N LYS A 611 30.74 -21.19 25.13
CA LYS A 611 30.55 -20.22 26.21
C LYS A 611 31.02 -20.81 27.53
N ILE A 612 31.99 -20.16 28.14
CA ILE A 612 32.60 -20.62 29.40
C ILE A 612 32.42 -19.54 30.46
N GLU A 613 31.85 -19.91 31.59
CA GLU A 613 31.85 -19.04 32.76
C GLU A 613 33.19 -19.13 33.48
N LEU A 614 33.88 -18.02 33.65
CA LEU A 614 35.11 -17.90 34.44
C LEU A 614 34.85 -17.08 35.70
N PRO A 615 35.23 -17.55 36.86
CA PRO A 615 35.00 -16.85 38.11
C PRO A 615 35.90 -15.62 38.24
N VAL A 616 35.40 -14.61 38.91
CA VAL A 616 36.07 -13.35 39.21
C VAL A 616 36.19 -13.23 40.72
N PRO A 617 37.36 -12.83 41.27
CA PRO A 617 37.53 -12.68 42.71
C PRO A 617 36.51 -11.72 43.34
N SER A 618 36.06 -12.06 44.55
CA SER A 618 35.04 -11.27 45.28
C SER A 618 35.45 -9.83 45.53
N ASN A 619 36.75 -9.59 45.72
CA ASN A 619 37.34 -8.27 45.98
C ASN A 619 37.48 -7.36 44.72
N VAL A 620 37.20 -7.86 43.54
CA VAL A 620 37.21 -7.06 42.32
C VAL A 620 36.02 -6.08 42.33
N THR A 621 36.30 -4.79 42.25
CA THR A 621 35.31 -3.71 42.27
C THR A 621 35.02 -3.14 40.88
N GLU A 622 35.83 -3.47 39.94
CA GLU A 622 35.73 -3.12 38.54
C GLU A 622 34.51 -3.75 37.90
N THR A 623 33.97 -3.10 36.88
CA THR A 623 32.74 -3.55 36.21
C THR A 623 33.00 -4.34 34.92
N HIS A 624 34.20 -4.25 34.38
CA HIS A 624 34.60 -4.89 33.13
C HIS A 624 35.95 -5.59 33.26
N VAL A 625 36.17 -6.54 32.38
CA VAL A 625 37.45 -7.25 32.26
C VAL A 625 37.87 -7.21 30.78
N LYS A 626 39.13 -6.91 30.59
CA LYS A 626 39.82 -7.05 29.31
C LYS A 626 40.44 -8.43 29.28
N VAL A 627 39.99 -9.28 28.40
CA VAL A 627 40.50 -10.63 28.19
C VAL A 627 41.44 -10.63 27.00
N THR A 628 42.69 -10.95 27.22
CA THR A 628 43.71 -11.09 26.18
C THR A 628 43.98 -12.57 25.95
N HIS A 629 43.65 -13.08 24.78
CA HIS A 629 43.89 -14.46 24.38
C HIS A 629 45.29 -14.59 23.76
N LYS A 630 46.09 -15.53 24.24
CA LYS A 630 47.48 -15.74 23.83
C LYS A 630 47.78 -17.19 23.47
N SER A 631 48.60 -17.38 22.44
CA SER A 631 49.22 -18.67 22.12
C SER A 631 50.74 -18.53 22.31
N GLY A 632 51.26 -19.02 23.42
CA GLY A 632 52.63 -18.66 23.89
C GLY A 632 52.72 -17.14 24.14
N ASP A 633 53.71 -16.48 23.58
CA ASP A 633 53.91 -15.03 23.69
C ASP A 633 53.07 -14.22 22.70
N LYS A 634 52.44 -14.88 21.74
CA LYS A 634 51.66 -14.21 20.66
C LYS A 634 50.24 -13.92 21.12
N VAL A 635 49.85 -12.65 21.08
CA VAL A 635 48.44 -12.25 21.26
C VAL A 635 47.64 -12.65 20.04
N ILE A 636 46.54 -13.41 20.22
CA ILE A 636 45.60 -13.82 19.19
C ILE A 636 44.54 -12.76 19.05
N ASP A 637 43.85 -12.42 20.14
CA ASP A 637 42.88 -11.36 20.19
C ASP A 637 42.78 -10.74 21.61
N THR A 638 42.02 -9.63 21.68
CA THR A 638 41.73 -8.99 22.97
C THR A 638 40.29 -8.48 22.92
N LYS A 639 39.48 -8.92 23.89
CA LYS A 639 38.05 -8.55 23.99
C LYS A 639 37.72 -8.04 25.37
N SER A 640 36.70 -7.18 25.46
CA SER A 640 36.16 -6.70 26.72
C SER A 640 34.87 -7.40 27.05
N TYR A 641 34.74 -7.83 28.31
CA TYR A 641 33.54 -8.47 28.83
C TYR A 641 33.05 -7.73 30.08
N GLU A 642 31.75 -7.68 30.26
CA GLU A 642 31.11 -7.18 31.47
C GLU A 642 31.18 -8.26 32.56
N ILE A 643 31.49 -7.85 33.79
CA ILE A 643 31.45 -8.76 34.96
C ILE A 643 30.00 -8.93 35.37
N LYS A 644 29.52 -10.16 35.30
CA LYS A 644 28.18 -10.56 35.71
C LYS A 644 28.15 -11.01 37.17
N THR A 645 26.97 -10.92 37.78
CA THR A 645 26.74 -11.35 39.14
C THR A 645 25.59 -12.36 39.19
N ARG A 646 25.78 -13.42 40.03
CA ARG A 646 24.75 -14.39 40.36
C ARG A 646 24.73 -14.52 41.90
N GLY A 647 23.88 -13.74 42.59
CA GLY A 647 23.95 -13.53 44.02
C GLY A 647 25.22 -12.78 44.38
N GLU A 648 26.08 -13.40 45.24
CA GLU A 648 27.38 -12.82 45.61
C GLU A 648 28.52 -13.24 44.66
N ASP A 649 28.26 -14.23 43.79
CA ASP A 649 29.25 -14.75 42.85
C ASP A 649 29.45 -13.80 41.66
N LYS A 650 30.70 -13.45 41.35
CA LYS A 650 31.09 -12.66 40.17
C LYS A 650 31.74 -13.57 39.14
N TYR A 651 31.36 -13.39 37.88
CA TYR A 651 31.87 -14.17 36.76
C TYR A 651 31.79 -13.41 35.43
N ILE A 652 32.51 -13.89 34.44
CA ILE A 652 32.38 -13.47 33.04
C ILE A 652 31.94 -14.65 32.19
N VAL A 653 31.35 -14.38 31.04
CA VAL A 653 31.04 -15.39 30.02
C VAL A 653 31.98 -15.19 28.84
N LEU A 654 33.04 -15.98 28.80
CA LEU A 654 33.97 -16.01 27.68
C LEU A 654 33.36 -16.78 26.52
N GLU A 655 33.35 -16.18 25.36
CA GLU A 655 32.90 -16.81 24.11
C GLU A 655 34.08 -16.96 23.15
N THR A 656 34.47 -18.21 22.85
CA THR A 656 35.64 -18.52 22.02
C THR A 656 35.49 -19.85 21.29
N ASN A 657 36.11 -19.94 20.11
CA ASN A 657 36.33 -21.20 19.36
C ASN A 657 37.82 -21.55 19.24
N SER A 658 38.67 -20.86 19.97
CA SER A 658 40.10 -21.13 20.01
C SER A 658 40.59 -21.08 21.45
N PHE A 659 41.34 -22.09 21.85
CA PHE A 659 41.73 -22.34 23.22
C PHE A 659 43.24 -22.28 23.39
N SER A 660 43.70 -21.63 24.44
CA SER A 660 45.05 -21.61 24.97
C SER A 660 45.10 -20.79 26.28
N THR A 661 45.88 -19.73 26.36
CA THR A 661 46.05 -18.92 27.58
C THR A 661 45.19 -17.63 27.45
N PHE A 662 44.44 -17.32 28.51
CA PHE A 662 43.62 -16.13 28.64
C PHE A 662 44.05 -15.29 29.84
N GLU A 663 44.50 -14.07 29.60
CA GLU A 663 44.81 -13.09 30.64
C GLU A 663 43.62 -12.14 30.87
N LEU A 664 43.14 -12.06 32.08
CA LEU A 664 42.01 -11.24 32.53
C LEU A 664 42.54 -10.05 33.31
N SER A 665 42.41 -8.82 32.76
CA SER A 665 42.77 -7.56 33.42
C SER A 665 41.50 -6.74 33.69
N PHE A 666 41.26 -6.42 34.95
CA PHE A 666 40.03 -5.77 35.38
C PHE A 666 40.10 -4.24 35.23
N TYR A 667 39.02 -3.59 34.83
CA TYR A 667 38.93 -2.15 34.70
C TYR A 667 37.48 -1.68 34.80
N THR A 668 37.29 -0.42 35.18
CA THR A 668 36.01 0.26 35.05
C THR A 668 36.15 1.26 33.89
N PRO A 669 35.27 1.20 32.87
CA PRO A 669 35.32 2.18 31.83
C PRO A 669 35.14 3.58 32.42
N THR A 670 36.09 4.47 32.23
CA THR A 670 35.90 5.88 32.55
C THR A 670 34.87 6.42 31.59
N SER A 671 33.79 7.02 32.11
CA SER A 671 32.89 7.80 31.30
C SER A 671 33.72 8.92 30.65
N VAL A 672 33.95 8.83 29.37
CA VAL A 672 34.53 9.94 28.63
C VAL A 672 33.46 11.02 28.62
N GLU A 673 33.65 12.09 29.40
CA GLU A 673 32.91 13.33 29.17
C GLU A 673 33.12 13.69 27.68
N ASN A 674 32.03 13.69 26.92
CA ASN A 674 32.07 14.10 25.53
C ASN A 674 32.66 15.51 25.45
N PRO A 675 33.73 15.73 24.68
CA PRO A 675 34.14 17.10 24.37
C PRO A 675 32.95 17.75 23.67
N LYS A 676 32.58 18.96 24.08
CA LYS A 676 31.60 19.81 23.44
C LYS A 676 32.08 20.15 22.02
N THR A 677 31.94 19.28 21.07
CA THR A 677 31.98 19.55 19.63
C THR A 677 30.56 19.44 19.12
N GLY A 678 30.08 20.51 18.51
CA GLY A 678 28.69 20.68 18.06
C GLY A 678 28.37 19.89 16.80
N ASP A 679 28.51 18.57 16.84
CA ASP A 679 28.12 17.70 15.75
C ASP A 679 26.82 16.97 16.08
N ASN A 680 25.92 17.10 15.15
CA ASN A 680 24.53 16.67 15.16
C ASN A 680 24.30 15.22 15.63
N ILE A 681 23.93 15.03 16.88
CA ILE A 681 23.48 13.76 17.48
C ILE A 681 22.28 13.15 16.70
N MET A 682 21.52 13.95 15.95
CA MET A 682 20.39 13.48 15.12
C MET A 682 20.80 12.51 14.01
N ALA A 683 22.00 12.60 13.47
CA ALA A 683 22.44 11.69 12.40
C ALA A 683 22.70 10.26 12.91
N TYR A 684 23.19 10.13 14.15
CA TYR A 684 23.45 8.82 14.75
C TYR A 684 22.19 8.11 15.28
N VAL A 685 21.21 8.89 15.76
CA VAL A 685 19.92 8.35 16.20
C VAL A 685 19.10 7.82 15.00
N ILE A 686 19.20 8.48 13.85
CA ILE A 686 18.52 8.05 12.62
C ILE A 686 19.17 6.76 12.07
N THR A 687 20.48 6.59 12.21
CA THR A 687 21.18 5.38 11.75
C THR A 687 20.89 4.18 12.65
N LEU A 688 20.75 4.38 13.98
CA LEU A 688 20.35 3.30 14.89
C LEU A 688 18.87 2.93 14.75
N ALA A 689 17.98 3.92 14.56
CA ALA A 689 16.56 3.66 14.33
C ALA A 689 16.31 2.96 12.99
N GLY A 690 17.11 3.27 11.97
CA GLY A 690 17.06 2.61 10.65
C GLY A 690 17.44 1.12 10.72
N SER A 691 18.48 0.78 11.49
CA SER A 691 18.93 -0.62 11.64
C SER A 691 17.93 -1.49 12.44
N VAL A 692 17.25 -0.92 13.44
CA VAL A 692 16.22 -1.63 14.21
C VAL A 692 14.96 -1.87 13.38
N LEU A 693 14.59 -0.93 12.47
CA LEU A 693 13.46 -1.10 11.56
C LEU A 693 13.72 -2.14 10.48
N ILE A 694 14.97 -2.29 10.01
CA ILE A 694 15.33 -3.33 9.02
C ILE A 694 15.25 -4.72 9.65
N ILE A 695 15.71 -4.88 10.90
CA ILE A 695 15.63 -6.16 11.64
C ILE A 695 14.18 -6.49 12.01
N GLY A 696 13.38 -5.51 12.42
CA GLY A 696 11.95 -5.69 12.71
C GLY A 696 11.12 -6.03 11.47
N GLY A 697 11.45 -5.44 10.31
CA GLY A 697 10.80 -5.72 9.02
C GLY A 697 11.06 -7.15 8.52
N ALA A 698 12.28 -7.65 8.66
CA ALA A 698 12.65 -9.00 8.25
C ALA A 698 11.92 -10.09 9.08
N VAL A 699 11.75 -9.87 10.40
CA VAL A 699 11.03 -10.81 11.28
C VAL A 699 9.53 -10.86 10.96
N VAL A 700 8.91 -9.72 10.57
CA VAL A 700 7.49 -9.68 10.20
C VAL A 700 7.23 -10.34 8.84
N VAL A 701 8.14 -10.20 7.89
CA VAL A 701 8.04 -10.84 6.56
C VAL A 701 8.22 -12.35 6.65
N LEU A 702 9.13 -12.84 7.50
CA LEU A 702 9.32 -14.27 7.74
C LEU A 702 8.11 -14.90 8.44
N LYS A 703 7.48 -14.20 9.39
CA LYS A 703 6.28 -14.72 10.09
C LYS A 703 5.02 -14.80 9.20
N LYS A 704 4.93 -14.00 8.12
CA LYS A 704 3.83 -14.06 7.15
C LYS A 704 3.98 -15.15 6.08
N ARG A 705 5.17 -15.71 5.89
CA ARG A 705 5.40 -16.81 4.93
C ARG A 705 5.12 -18.21 5.48
N PHE A 706 4.96 -18.36 6.79
CA PHE A 706 4.72 -19.66 7.43
C PHE A 706 3.25 -19.90 7.85
N ASN A 707 2.31 -19.02 7.50
CA ASN A 707 0.87 -19.18 7.79
C ASN A 707 0.00 -19.14 6.52
N HIS A 708 0.46 -19.77 5.44
CA HIS A 708 -0.38 -20.16 4.30
C HIS A 708 0.10 -21.51 3.75
#